data_2dae24ef8afafa1bacbda429f2dcb7e9
#
_entry.id   2dae24ef8afafa1bacbda429f2dcb7e9
#
_cell.length_a   1.000
_cell.length_b   1.000
_cell.length_c   1.000
_cell.angle_alpha   90.00
_cell.angle_beta   90.00
_cell.angle_gamma   90.00
#
_symmetry.space_group_name_H-M   'P 1'
#
loop_
_entity.id
_entity.type
_entity.pdbx_description
1 polymer ?
#
loop_
_entity_poly.entity_id
_entity_poly.type
_entity_poly.pdbx_seq_one_letter_code
_entity_poly.pdbx_strand_id
1 'polypeptide(L)'
;MKKLSLFILVAILTEIATSQPQFSKILERPYTEYSINVRIENSGVYGIASFDVEKGEVFFSTFDSPEIINASSGMLHKNCSGTKIGLDVLGAEERVTTNEIKGIEPLQGSATLRKSFVNNVQKILTGDGGVFTNSDHEKVSIRVQGRSRLVVSLVLSSFAHDFQLDFPNDLAFADFVGLDRYGHSFIVVETYLSEIPLHIQREVYTLSDKGRVLSILELPTIRYCSTVKDLQIDEEGNLFHLITDQDKFSIVKWSGLTTPTSDKVIYPVEYRRSLHFNEFVSATEPAYESAAQPLSPASRTLALRIGESYVLHKYFCTAANLTVSDKTGPDGDVVRTPSWLMIGENARVGYKWGGFNTLDQYDAGLKSGKYAADINTAGVSSYAIGVDCSGFVSRCWQMSYHSATSDMPGITTQYASWDSLKPGDAIHKVGHVRLFVERTQNGALKVVESSGRDWGVSYWTYTPSELTGVYTPRCYTGMTSDFSTQSPELLSVVATSGTSAQLRWKCDTTQLLGYRIYKSVDGTSWSLLSDENSVRSLTAEVDVSGAPSYYRVSSVLNNGTRSESNWSNAMGIAKLAIGKKYLIVDGFDRKDGSWRGAGITFADRYGAAIAHASSQFESAKNSQLINGSLDLASYDGVFWILGDQSSATGTLSSAEQTLLKSYLEGGGRLFISGSEVGWDLYNQGSADDKSFYNSYLKASFIADNAGASLVAAVAGTALAGCNFAIGQTYVEDYPDEIGAIGGSVLCLKYSNGRGAGIQYEGKFGSSVIDGKLVYLAFPLETTANDSAFDQVIGAAVKFFFSGPTNVHTGETTPSTFALQQNYPNPFNPETRIQFVIPDGNSRIHSRLTINNLLGQEIVTLVDGDLAPGNYSCQWNASGFASGIYIYTLRAGGFAESKRMAFMK
;
A
#
# COMPACT_ATOMS: atom_id res chain seq x y z
N MET A 1 65.91 -27.70 -30.94
CA MET A 1 64.51 -28.11 -30.69
C MET A 1 63.96 -27.79 -29.32
N LYS A 2 64.81 -27.75 -28.25
CA LYS A 2 64.28 -27.42 -26.88
C LYS A 2 64.03 -25.93 -26.59
N LYS A 3 64.56 -25.01 -27.39
CA LYS A 3 64.28 -23.55 -27.24
C LYS A 3 63.04 -23.05 -28.00
N LEU A 4 62.57 -23.79 -29.02
CA LEU A 4 61.41 -23.43 -29.80
C LEU A 4 60.09 -23.84 -29.08
N SER A 5 60.15 -24.96 -28.27
CA SER A 5 59.00 -25.42 -27.48
C SER A 5 58.73 -24.54 -26.28
N LEU A 6 59.71 -23.83 -25.74
CA LEU A 6 59.53 -22.94 -24.61
C LEU A 6 58.90 -21.58 -25.01
N PHE A 7 59.20 -21.12 -26.24
CA PHE A 7 58.61 -19.89 -26.77
C PHE A 7 57.12 -20.08 -27.16
N ILE A 8 56.77 -21.25 -27.68
CA ILE A 8 55.37 -21.56 -28.01
C ILE A 8 54.56 -21.79 -26.72
N LEU A 9 55.17 -22.35 -25.66
CA LEU A 9 54.49 -22.54 -24.38
C LEU A 9 54.33 -21.23 -23.61
N VAL A 10 55.29 -20.30 -23.74
CA VAL A 10 55.15 -18.93 -23.14
C VAL A 10 54.19 -18.06 -23.94
N ALA A 11 54.12 -18.18 -25.29
CA ALA A 11 53.13 -17.48 -26.07
C ALA A 11 51.72 -18.02 -25.84
N ILE A 12 51.52 -19.33 -25.65
CA ILE A 12 50.20 -19.89 -25.31
C ILE A 12 49.83 -19.59 -23.84
N LEU A 13 50.78 -19.48 -22.90
CA LEU A 13 50.52 -19.06 -21.54
C LEU A 13 50.32 -17.55 -21.37
N THR A 14 50.78 -16.74 -22.31
CA THR A 14 50.50 -15.28 -22.33
C THR A 14 49.18 -14.92 -23.03
N GLU A 15 48.64 -15.77 -23.91
CA GLU A 15 47.31 -15.62 -24.47
C GLU A 15 46.17 -16.15 -23.56
N ILE A 16 46.48 -16.92 -22.51
CA ILE A 16 45.56 -17.31 -21.46
C ILE A 16 45.54 -16.28 -20.33
N ALA A 17 46.38 -15.24 -20.41
CA ALA A 17 46.42 -14.17 -19.43
C ALA A 17 45.33 -13.12 -19.72
N THR A 18 44.20 -13.35 -19.06
CA THR A 18 43.36 -12.28 -18.49
C THR A 18 42.61 -11.40 -19.48
N SER A 19 41.52 -11.86 -20.02
CA SER A 19 40.47 -10.91 -20.35
C SER A 19 39.79 -10.48 -19.06
N GLN A 20 40.37 -9.52 -18.36
CA GLN A 20 39.70 -8.86 -17.23
C GLN A 20 38.37 -8.28 -17.77
N PRO A 21 37.28 -8.29 -16.94
CA PRO A 21 36.04 -7.64 -17.29
C PRO A 21 36.31 -6.20 -17.76
N GLN A 22 35.76 -5.83 -18.92
CA GLN A 22 35.99 -4.52 -19.54
C GLN A 22 34.72 -3.71 -19.52
N PHE A 23 34.84 -2.47 -19.08
CA PHE A 23 33.80 -1.46 -19.07
C PHE A 23 33.86 -0.60 -20.34
N SER A 24 32.70 -0.29 -20.92
CA SER A 24 32.56 0.70 -21.96
C SER A 24 31.26 1.47 -21.80
N LYS A 25 31.34 2.79 -21.94
CA LYS A 25 30.15 3.64 -22.05
C LYS A 25 29.65 3.61 -23.48
N ILE A 26 28.43 3.11 -23.68
CA ILE A 26 27.82 2.99 -25.00
C ILE A 26 27.09 4.27 -25.37
N LEU A 27 26.34 4.83 -24.42
CA LEU A 27 25.51 6.00 -24.62
C LEU A 27 25.46 6.84 -23.36
N GLU A 28 25.44 8.16 -23.51
CA GLU A 28 25.07 9.12 -22.48
C GLU A 28 24.34 10.27 -23.16
N ARG A 29 23.08 10.53 -22.74
CA ARG A 29 22.24 11.57 -23.37
C ARG A 29 21.35 12.26 -22.34
N PRO A 30 21.10 13.57 -22.49
CA PRO A 30 20.07 14.25 -21.76
C PRO A 30 18.68 13.75 -22.17
N TYR A 31 17.75 13.71 -21.21
CA TYR A 31 16.36 13.28 -21.48
C TYR A 31 15.68 14.13 -22.56
N THR A 32 16.01 15.41 -22.62
CA THR A 32 15.43 16.37 -23.57
C THR A 32 15.79 16.10 -25.02
N GLU A 33 16.88 15.41 -25.30
CA GLU A 33 17.33 15.12 -26.69
C GLU A 33 16.36 14.18 -27.42
N TYR A 34 15.72 13.27 -26.68
CA TYR A 34 14.79 12.28 -27.26
C TYR A 34 13.35 12.52 -26.87
N SER A 35 13.00 13.69 -26.35
CA SER A 35 11.65 14.00 -25.85
C SER A 35 11.17 13.00 -24.80
N ILE A 36 12.07 12.44 -24.02
CA ILE A 36 11.73 11.56 -22.90
C ILE A 36 11.23 12.43 -21.75
N ASN A 37 9.94 12.34 -21.47
CA ASN A 37 9.33 13.07 -20.36
C ASN A 37 9.69 12.40 -19.05
N VAL A 38 10.56 13.03 -18.27
CA VAL A 38 10.74 12.70 -16.87
C VAL A 38 9.64 13.39 -16.09
N ARG A 39 8.75 12.62 -15.48
CA ARG A 39 7.62 13.15 -14.69
C ARG A 39 7.68 12.62 -13.27
N ILE A 40 7.13 13.44 -12.41
CA ILE A 40 7.06 13.18 -10.99
C ILE A 40 5.60 12.86 -10.68
N GLU A 41 5.34 11.66 -10.20
CA GLU A 41 4.02 11.20 -9.75
C GLU A 41 4.13 10.70 -8.31
N ASN A 42 3.00 10.46 -7.67
CA ASN A 42 2.89 10.09 -6.27
C ASN A 42 3.75 8.87 -5.83
N SER A 43 4.12 8.02 -6.75
CA SER A 43 4.91 6.81 -6.51
C SER A 43 6.39 6.91 -6.93
N GLY A 44 6.86 8.08 -7.39
CA GLY A 44 8.28 8.28 -7.74
C GLY A 44 8.53 9.14 -8.98
N VAL A 45 9.76 9.10 -9.45
CA VAL A 45 10.19 9.76 -10.69
C VAL A 45 10.17 8.76 -11.83
N TYR A 46 9.41 9.05 -12.88
CA TYR A 46 9.23 8.20 -14.04
C TYR A 46 9.86 8.84 -15.29
N GLY A 47 10.56 8.04 -16.03
CA GLY A 47 11.16 8.45 -17.30
C GLY A 47 11.26 7.28 -18.26
N ILE A 48 12.37 6.57 -18.23
CA ILE A 48 12.56 5.34 -19.02
C ILE A 48 12.08 4.16 -18.17
N ALA A 49 11.06 3.44 -18.66
CA ALA A 49 10.52 2.27 -17.97
C ALA A 49 11.43 1.04 -18.08
N SER A 50 11.93 0.79 -19.29
CA SER A 50 12.86 -0.31 -19.57
C SER A 50 13.62 -0.04 -20.86
N PHE A 51 14.67 -0.81 -21.07
CA PHE A 51 15.39 -0.82 -22.34
C PHE A 51 15.64 -2.26 -22.79
N ASP A 52 15.90 -2.45 -24.06
CA ASP A 52 16.33 -3.70 -24.66
C ASP A 52 17.47 -3.45 -25.62
N VAL A 53 18.34 -4.45 -25.82
CA VAL A 53 19.46 -4.40 -26.77
C VAL A 53 19.29 -5.56 -27.74
N GLU A 54 19.01 -5.25 -28.98
CA GLU A 54 18.84 -6.27 -30.03
C GLU A 54 19.69 -5.91 -31.25
N LYS A 55 20.60 -6.82 -31.68
CA LYS A 55 21.43 -6.71 -32.88
C LYS A 55 22.22 -5.38 -32.97
N GLY A 56 22.70 -4.89 -31.82
CA GLY A 56 23.45 -3.64 -31.78
C GLY A 56 22.59 -2.37 -31.70
N GLU A 57 21.28 -2.49 -31.64
CA GLU A 57 20.37 -1.39 -31.44
C GLU A 57 19.81 -1.40 -29.98
N VAL A 58 19.57 -0.22 -29.43
CA VAL A 58 18.96 -0.04 -28.11
C VAL A 58 17.56 0.49 -28.29
N PHE A 59 16.59 -0.17 -27.63
CA PHE A 59 15.19 0.20 -27.65
C PHE A 59 14.77 0.64 -26.25
N PHE A 60 14.03 1.75 -26.15
CA PHE A 60 13.52 2.25 -24.88
C PHE A 60 12.00 2.19 -24.86
N SER A 61 11.47 1.85 -23.69
CA SER A 61 10.06 2.05 -23.34
C SER A 61 9.98 3.14 -22.29
N THR A 62 9.05 4.07 -22.49
CA THR A 62 8.79 5.15 -21.52
C THR A 62 7.46 4.96 -20.82
N PHE A 63 7.32 5.55 -19.64
CA PHE A 63 6.04 5.58 -18.92
C PHE A 63 5.18 6.70 -19.50
N ASP A 64 4.28 6.40 -20.43
CA ASP A 64 3.35 7.39 -20.98
C ASP A 64 2.05 7.50 -20.20
N SER A 65 1.76 6.54 -19.31
CA SER A 65 0.67 6.60 -18.34
C SER A 65 0.93 5.68 -17.14
N PRO A 66 0.36 5.95 -15.95
CA PRO A 66 0.48 5.08 -14.78
C PRO A 66 -0.09 3.67 -14.98
N GLU A 67 -0.91 3.45 -15.99
CA GLU A 67 -1.52 2.15 -16.33
C GLU A 67 -0.51 1.09 -16.83
N ILE A 68 0.74 1.46 -17.04
CA ILE A 68 1.76 0.61 -17.68
C ILE A 68 2.61 -0.15 -16.67
N ILE A 69 2.47 0.10 -15.38
CA ILE A 69 3.32 -0.49 -14.36
C ILE A 69 2.80 -1.88 -13.98
N ASN A 70 2.83 -2.82 -14.90
CA ASN A 70 2.75 -4.23 -14.54
C ASN A 70 4.11 -4.88 -14.72
N ALA A 71 5.02 -4.57 -13.80
CA ALA A 71 6.41 -5.02 -13.80
C ALA A 71 6.54 -6.54 -13.62
N SER A 72 5.51 -7.21 -13.12
CA SER A 72 5.57 -8.64 -12.80
C SER A 72 5.44 -9.57 -14.01
N SER A 73 4.93 -9.09 -15.16
CA SER A 73 4.70 -9.95 -16.33
C SER A 73 5.74 -9.82 -17.43
N GLY A 74 6.61 -8.79 -17.41
CA GLY A 74 7.53 -8.52 -18.54
C GLY A 74 6.82 -8.23 -19.88
N MET A 75 5.49 -8.13 -19.88
CA MET A 75 4.70 -7.78 -21.06
C MET A 75 4.41 -6.29 -21.06
N LEU A 76 4.85 -5.61 -22.11
CA LEU A 76 4.39 -4.27 -22.46
C LEU A 76 2.91 -4.36 -22.85
N HIS A 77 2.05 -3.66 -22.15
CA HIS A 77 0.64 -3.56 -22.52
C HIS A 77 0.45 -2.76 -23.83
N LYS A 78 -0.59 -3.09 -24.60
CA LYS A 78 -0.92 -2.56 -25.94
C LYS A 78 -1.04 -1.02 -26.07
N ASN A 79 -0.93 -0.27 -24.99
CA ASN A 79 -1.14 1.17 -24.96
C ASN A 79 0.15 1.98 -24.68
N CYS A 80 1.33 1.34 -24.70
CA CYS A 80 2.57 2.09 -24.59
C CYS A 80 2.87 2.80 -25.92
N SER A 81 2.94 4.13 -25.91
CA SER A 81 3.67 4.84 -26.96
C SER A 81 5.16 4.58 -26.72
N GLY A 82 5.75 3.71 -27.50
CA GLY A 82 7.17 3.42 -27.42
C GLY A 82 7.94 4.26 -28.43
N THR A 83 8.96 4.98 -27.97
CA THR A 83 9.94 5.57 -28.88
C THR A 83 11.03 4.53 -29.12
N LYS A 84 11.12 4.01 -30.33
CA LYS A 84 12.22 3.17 -30.78
C LYS A 84 13.40 4.06 -31.17
N ILE A 85 14.46 4.04 -30.37
CA ILE A 85 15.71 4.72 -30.70
C ILE A 85 16.69 3.62 -31.08
N GLY A 86 16.96 3.52 -32.40
CA GLY A 86 17.99 2.62 -32.90
C GLY A 86 19.34 3.32 -32.85
N LEU A 87 20.31 2.71 -32.19
CA LEU A 87 21.69 3.14 -32.15
C LEU A 87 22.57 2.02 -32.73
N ASP A 88 23.38 2.36 -33.70
CA ASP A 88 24.41 1.42 -34.19
C ASP A 88 25.56 1.39 -33.18
N VAL A 89 25.60 0.32 -32.38
CA VAL A 89 26.58 0.13 -31.30
C VAL A 89 27.96 -0.30 -31.86
N LEU A 90 28.06 -0.62 -33.13
CA LEU A 90 29.25 -1.18 -33.75
C LEU A 90 29.93 -0.22 -34.75
N GLY A 91 29.37 0.92 -35.08
CA GLY A 91 29.88 1.87 -36.04
C GLY A 91 30.24 3.22 -35.46
N ALA A 92 31.22 3.90 -36.02
CA ALA A 92 31.77 5.19 -35.58
C ALA A 92 30.87 6.39 -35.92
N GLU A 93 29.65 6.21 -36.45
CA GLU A 93 28.72 7.28 -36.78
C GLU A 93 27.35 7.01 -36.14
N GLU A 94 26.92 7.94 -35.28
CA GLU A 94 25.58 7.96 -34.68
C GLU A 94 24.53 8.18 -35.77
N ARG A 95 23.74 7.16 -36.11
CA ARG A 95 22.49 7.34 -36.84
C ARG A 95 21.31 7.14 -35.90
N VAL A 96 20.72 8.24 -35.46
CA VAL A 96 19.50 8.23 -34.70
C VAL A 96 18.31 8.17 -35.64
N THR A 97 17.58 7.05 -35.65
CA THR A 97 16.29 6.95 -36.35
C THR A 97 15.17 6.94 -35.31
N THR A 98 14.44 8.03 -35.27
CA THR A 98 13.19 8.09 -34.47
C THR A 98 12.02 7.61 -35.31
N ASN A 99 11.41 6.48 -34.96
CA ASN A 99 10.13 6.06 -35.53
C ASN A 99 9.09 6.06 -34.39
N GLU A 100 8.09 6.92 -34.47
CA GLU A 100 6.89 6.81 -33.65
C GLU A 100 6.14 5.55 -34.05
N ILE A 101 6.05 4.57 -33.15
CA ILE A 101 5.23 3.38 -33.34
C ILE A 101 3.93 3.60 -32.57
N LYS A 102 2.87 3.97 -33.28
CA LYS A 102 1.49 3.95 -32.75
C LYS A 102 0.97 2.52 -32.80
N GLY A 103 0.86 1.90 -31.62
CA GLY A 103 0.29 0.57 -31.46
C GLY A 103 1.31 -0.54 -31.73
N ILE A 104 1.85 -1.09 -30.67
CA ILE A 104 2.71 -2.29 -30.78
C ILE A 104 1.78 -3.51 -30.78
N GLU A 105 1.55 -4.09 -31.95
CA GLU A 105 1.31 -5.52 -32.01
C GLU A 105 2.56 -6.23 -31.48
N PRO A 106 2.45 -7.38 -30.77
CA PRO A 106 3.62 -8.15 -30.41
C PRO A 106 4.44 -8.38 -31.69
N LEU A 107 5.71 -7.98 -31.67
CA LEU A 107 6.63 -8.18 -32.78
C LEU A 107 6.65 -9.66 -33.20
N GLN A 108 5.78 -10.02 -34.11
CA GLN A 108 5.91 -11.22 -34.92
C GLN A 108 7.01 -10.95 -35.94
N GLY A 109 8.21 -11.11 -35.54
CA GLY A 109 9.38 -10.87 -36.38
C GLY A 109 10.29 -12.09 -36.43
N SER A 110 10.22 -12.80 -37.53
CA SER A 110 11.15 -13.79 -38.06
C SER A 110 11.75 -14.85 -37.12
N ALA A 111 11.42 -16.06 -37.44
CA ALA A 111 11.74 -17.34 -36.84
C ALA A 111 13.23 -17.74 -36.87
N THR A 112 14.17 -16.89 -36.48
CA THR A 112 15.61 -17.25 -36.50
C THR A 112 16.44 -16.70 -35.35
N LEU A 113 15.80 -16.12 -34.35
CA LEU A 113 16.43 -15.80 -33.06
C LEU A 113 16.06 -16.88 -32.07
N ARG A 114 17.03 -17.72 -31.67
CA ARG A 114 16.93 -18.36 -30.36
C ARG A 114 16.84 -17.23 -29.35
N LYS A 115 15.59 -16.93 -29.01
CA LYS A 115 15.23 -15.83 -28.15
C LYS A 115 16.04 -15.97 -26.88
N SER A 116 16.76 -14.92 -26.50
CA SER A 116 17.38 -14.89 -25.20
C SER A 116 16.31 -15.27 -24.17
N PHE A 117 16.66 -16.03 -23.16
CA PHE A 117 15.73 -16.50 -22.13
C PHE A 117 14.85 -15.35 -21.56
N VAL A 118 15.34 -14.14 -21.67
CA VAL A 118 14.72 -12.90 -21.17
C VAL A 118 13.54 -12.41 -22.01
N ASN A 119 13.50 -12.62 -23.32
CA ASN A 119 12.50 -11.98 -24.19
C ASN A 119 11.13 -12.67 -24.26
N ASN A 120 10.95 -13.83 -23.62
CA ASN A 120 9.69 -14.56 -23.58
C ASN A 120 9.43 -15.23 -22.21
N VAL A 121 9.91 -14.65 -21.13
CA VAL A 121 9.79 -15.23 -19.79
C VAL A 121 8.47 -14.84 -19.16
N GLN A 122 7.66 -15.82 -18.82
CA GLN A 122 6.54 -15.65 -17.91
C GLN A 122 7.07 -15.77 -16.48
N LYS A 123 7.09 -14.66 -15.74
CA LYS A 123 7.49 -14.60 -14.34
C LYS A 123 6.28 -14.93 -13.46
N ILE A 124 6.38 -15.99 -12.68
CA ILE A 124 5.42 -16.32 -11.62
C ILE A 124 6.14 -16.04 -10.31
N LEU A 125 5.69 -15.02 -9.60
CA LEU A 125 6.16 -14.73 -8.23
C LEU A 125 5.48 -15.71 -7.28
N THR A 126 6.29 -16.41 -6.51
CA THR A 126 5.83 -17.22 -5.36
C THR A 126 6.49 -16.63 -4.12
N GLY A 127 5.76 -16.45 -3.01
CA GLY A 127 6.12 -15.74 -1.76
C GLY A 127 7.60 -15.52 -1.40
N ASP A 128 8.50 -16.46 -1.71
CA ASP A 128 9.93 -16.37 -1.40
C ASP A 128 10.82 -16.42 -2.66
N GLY A 129 10.32 -16.14 -3.86
CA GLY A 129 11.12 -16.19 -5.09
C GLY A 129 10.32 -16.08 -6.39
N GLY A 130 10.97 -16.30 -7.51
CA GLY A 130 10.40 -16.23 -8.85
C GLY A 130 10.68 -17.48 -9.68
N VAL A 131 9.73 -17.88 -10.53
CA VAL A 131 9.90 -18.89 -11.55
C VAL A 131 9.85 -18.23 -12.92
N PHE A 132 10.89 -18.40 -13.70
CA PHE A 132 11.03 -17.86 -15.06
C PHE A 132 10.91 -19.03 -16.02
N THR A 133 10.03 -18.94 -17.00
CA THR A 133 9.82 -19.98 -18.01
C THR A 133 9.87 -19.35 -19.39
N ASN A 134 10.63 -19.93 -20.32
CA ASN A 134 10.67 -19.50 -21.72
C ASN A 134 9.71 -20.33 -22.59
N SER A 135 9.66 -19.99 -23.89
CA SER A 135 8.82 -20.69 -24.87
C SER A 135 9.19 -22.17 -25.08
N ASP A 136 10.41 -22.57 -24.73
CA ASP A 136 10.93 -23.92 -24.89
C ASP A 136 10.76 -24.77 -23.61
N HIS A 137 9.94 -24.26 -22.66
CA HIS A 137 9.69 -24.85 -21.35
C HIS A 137 10.91 -24.99 -20.45
N GLU A 138 12.00 -24.30 -20.76
CA GLU A 138 13.12 -24.16 -19.85
C GLU A 138 12.72 -23.27 -18.67
N LYS A 139 13.16 -23.64 -17.48
CA LYS A 139 12.77 -22.97 -16.26
C LYS A 139 14.00 -22.56 -15.44
N VAL A 140 13.97 -21.34 -14.95
CA VAL A 140 14.85 -20.89 -13.87
C VAL A 140 13.95 -20.55 -12.68
N SER A 141 14.21 -21.13 -11.53
CA SER A 141 13.56 -20.71 -10.30
C SER A 141 14.59 -20.18 -9.32
N ILE A 142 14.27 -19.06 -8.71
CA ILE A 142 15.07 -18.43 -7.67
C ILE A 142 14.20 -18.41 -6.41
N ARG A 143 14.73 -18.91 -5.31
CA ARG A 143 14.03 -18.94 -4.03
C ARG A 143 14.98 -18.53 -2.90
N VAL A 144 14.55 -17.58 -2.10
CA VAL A 144 15.23 -17.21 -0.87
C VAL A 144 14.93 -18.28 0.19
N GLN A 145 15.97 -18.81 0.83
CA GLN A 145 15.86 -19.76 1.92
C GLN A 145 16.49 -19.18 3.19
N GLY A 146 15.66 -18.93 4.19
CA GLY A 146 16.09 -18.15 5.34
C GLY A 146 16.34 -16.69 4.95
N ARG A 147 17.31 -16.03 5.58
CA ARG A 147 17.58 -14.60 5.39
C ARG A 147 18.77 -14.31 4.47
N SER A 148 19.68 -15.27 4.28
CA SER A 148 20.97 -15.05 3.63
C SER A 148 21.35 -16.12 2.60
N ARG A 149 20.41 -16.94 2.17
CA ARG A 149 20.65 -18.01 1.20
C ARG A 149 19.71 -17.91 0.01
N LEU A 150 20.25 -18.05 -1.19
CA LEU A 150 19.52 -18.15 -2.44
C LEU A 150 19.66 -19.56 -3.01
N VAL A 151 18.54 -20.20 -3.31
CA VAL A 151 18.49 -21.47 -4.03
C VAL A 151 18.08 -21.16 -5.45
N VAL A 152 18.88 -21.58 -6.41
CA VAL A 152 18.66 -21.41 -7.85
C VAL A 152 18.52 -22.79 -8.48
N SER A 153 17.40 -23.00 -9.16
CA SER A 153 17.15 -24.23 -9.91
C SER A 153 17.10 -23.91 -11.40
N LEU A 154 17.96 -24.49 -12.17
CA LEU A 154 17.99 -24.41 -13.64
C LEU A 154 17.46 -25.71 -14.20
N VAL A 155 16.41 -25.63 -15.05
CA VAL A 155 15.89 -26.76 -15.83
C VAL A 155 15.92 -26.32 -17.28
N LEU A 156 16.99 -26.66 -17.98
CA LEU A 156 17.22 -26.36 -19.37
C LEU A 156 17.05 -27.63 -20.22
N SER A 157 16.89 -27.49 -21.52
CA SER A 157 16.66 -28.60 -22.44
C SER A 157 17.77 -29.68 -22.39
N SER A 158 18.97 -29.31 -21.95
CA SER A 158 20.14 -30.20 -21.90
C SER A 158 20.54 -30.65 -20.51
N PHE A 159 20.09 -30.01 -19.45
CA PHE A 159 20.40 -30.35 -18.06
C PHE A 159 19.42 -29.75 -17.03
N ALA A 160 19.35 -30.35 -15.85
CA ALA A 160 18.69 -29.79 -14.68
C ALA A 160 19.69 -29.77 -13.52
N HIS A 161 19.82 -28.63 -12.84
CA HIS A 161 20.77 -28.46 -11.74
C HIS A 161 20.25 -27.46 -10.71
N ASP A 162 20.41 -27.83 -9.43
CA ASP A 162 20.12 -26.96 -8.28
C ASP A 162 21.43 -26.59 -7.62
N PHE A 163 21.58 -25.33 -7.27
CA PHE A 163 22.73 -24.84 -6.51
C PHE A 163 22.32 -23.77 -5.51
N GLN A 164 23.17 -23.55 -4.54
CA GLN A 164 22.93 -22.62 -3.45
C GLN A 164 24.02 -21.57 -3.42
N LEU A 165 23.62 -20.33 -3.15
CA LEU A 165 24.50 -19.21 -2.88
C LEU A 165 24.24 -18.74 -1.45
N ASP A 166 25.28 -18.73 -0.63
CA ASP A 166 25.24 -18.20 0.72
C ASP A 166 25.85 -16.78 0.74
N PHE A 167 25.18 -15.85 1.39
CA PHE A 167 25.59 -14.46 1.50
C PHE A 167 25.98 -14.13 2.93
N PRO A 168 26.99 -13.28 3.15
CA PRO A 168 27.38 -12.86 4.50
C PRO A 168 26.32 -11.97 5.18
N ASN A 169 25.47 -11.33 4.39
CA ASN A 169 24.43 -10.42 4.83
C ASN A 169 23.04 -10.91 4.41
N ASP A 170 22.00 -10.38 5.06
CA ASP A 170 20.63 -10.70 4.71
C ASP A 170 20.27 -10.21 3.31
N LEU A 171 19.48 -11.00 2.59
CA LEU A 171 19.00 -10.70 1.26
C LEU A 171 17.83 -9.69 1.35
N ALA A 172 17.94 -8.62 0.57
CA ALA A 172 16.84 -7.68 0.37
C ALA A 172 16.02 -8.04 -0.88
N PHE A 173 16.71 -8.50 -1.95
CA PHE A 173 16.09 -8.81 -3.22
C PHE A 173 17.00 -9.74 -4.04
N ALA A 174 16.40 -10.58 -4.88
CA ALA A 174 17.13 -11.31 -5.92
C ALA A 174 16.25 -11.48 -7.15
N ASP A 175 16.84 -11.28 -8.34
CA ASP A 175 16.15 -11.48 -9.60
C ASP A 175 17.07 -12.07 -10.66
N PHE A 176 16.46 -12.76 -11.62
CA PHE A 176 17.16 -13.37 -12.74
C PHE A 176 17.27 -12.37 -13.90
N VAL A 177 18.48 -12.06 -14.33
CA VAL A 177 18.75 -11.14 -15.43
C VAL A 177 18.68 -11.85 -16.78
N GLY A 178 19.30 -13.05 -16.89
CA GLY A 178 19.26 -13.83 -18.12
C GLY A 178 20.33 -14.93 -18.19
N LEU A 179 20.33 -15.65 -19.33
CA LEU A 179 21.32 -16.64 -19.71
C LEU A 179 22.01 -16.22 -21.01
N ASP A 180 23.32 -16.46 -21.12
CA ASP A 180 24.00 -16.39 -22.40
C ASP A 180 23.84 -17.71 -23.20
N ARG A 181 24.35 -17.72 -24.44
CA ARG A 181 24.29 -18.93 -25.30
C ARG A 181 25.11 -20.10 -24.78
N TYR A 182 25.99 -19.90 -23.79
CA TYR A 182 26.85 -20.92 -23.21
C TYR A 182 26.26 -21.50 -21.90
N GLY A 183 25.10 -20.97 -21.47
CA GLY A 183 24.41 -21.40 -20.25
C GLY A 183 24.91 -20.72 -18.97
N HIS A 184 25.69 -19.64 -19.09
CA HIS A 184 26.04 -18.85 -17.92
C HIS A 184 24.82 -18.04 -17.47
N SER A 185 24.56 -18.07 -16.14
CA SER A 185 23.42 -17.39 -15.53
C SER A 185 23.84 -16.07 -14.90
N PHE A 186 23.04 -15.03 -15.10
CA PHE A 186 23.24 -13.71 -14.51
C PHE A 186 22.10 -13.44 -13.53
N ILE A 187 22.45 -13.24 -12.26
CA ILE A 187 21.50 -13.03 -11.17
C ILE A 187 21.85 -11.72 -10.47
N VAL A 188 20.92 -10.78 -10.40
CA VAL A 188 21.07 -9.59 -9.57
C VAL A 188 20.62 -9.89 -8.15
N VAL A 189 21.41 -9.48 -7.18
CA VAL A 189 21.18 -9.70 -5.76
C VAL A 189 21.35 -8.39 -5.02
N GLU A 190 20.44 -8.09 -4.13
CA GLU A 190 20.54 -6.98 -3.20
C GLU A 190 20.64 -7.53 -1.77
N THR A 191 21.64 -7.08 -1.02
CA THR A 191 21.86 -7.48 0.37
C THR A 191 21.91 -6.28 1.28
N TYR A 192 21.45 -6.45 2.53
CA TYR A 192 21.55 -5.41 3.55
C TYR A 192 22.95 -5.36 4.10
N LEU A 193 23.70 -4.29 3.84
CA LEU A 193 24.96 -3.99 4.54
C LEU A 193 24.67 -3.42 5.93
N SER A 194 23.60 -2.66 6.06
CA SER A 194 23.13 -2.06 7.30
C SER A 194 21.63 -1.78 7.16
N GLU A 195 20.85 -2.01 8.25
CA GLU A 195 19.45 -1.63 8.29
C GLU A 195 19.27 -0.14 8.60
N ILE A 196 20.21 0.44 9.34
CA ILE A 196 20.18 1.87 9.69
C ILE A 196 21.61 2.40 9.83
N PRO A 197 21.97 3.38 9.01
CA PRO A 197 21.23 3.75 7.80
C PRO A 197 21.04 2.55 6.88
N LEU A 198 19.95 2.54 6.12
CA LEU A 198 19.71 1.45 5.16
C LEU A 198 20.77 1.51 4.07
N HIS A 199 21.71 0.57 4.12
CA HIS A 199 22.66 0.34 3.05
C HIS A 199 22.32 -0.97 2.37
N ILE A 200 22.02 -0.89 1.08
CA ILE A 200 21.81 -2.05 0.22
C ILE A 200 22.98 -2.11 -0.75
N GLN A 201 23.68 -3.23 -0.75
CA GLN A 201 24.65 -3.55 -1.80
C GLN A 201 23.91 -4.29 -2.90
N ARG A 202 24.09 -3.85 -4.14
CA ARG A 202 23.50 -4.44 -5.32
C ARG A 202 24.61 -5.03 -6.20
N GLU A 203 24.50 -6.31 -6.53
CA GLU A 203 25.53 -7.06 -7.23
C GLU A 203 24.93 -7.94 -8.31
N VAL A 204 25.66 -8.16 -9.41
CA VAL A 204 25.34 -9.20 -10.38
C VAL A 204 26.33 -10.35 -10.22
N TYR A 205 25.79 -11.51 -9.89
CA TYR A 205 26.51 -12.77 -9.84
C TYR A 205 26.43 -13.44 -11.19
N THR A 206 27.58 -13.68 -11.83
CA THR A 206 27.69 -14.49 -13.04
C THR A 206 28.08 -15.89 -12.67
N LEU A 207 27.26 -16.87 -13.04
CA LEU A 207 27.43 -18.26 -12.68
C LEU A 207 27.70 -19.12 -13.91
N SER A 208 28.56 -20.10 -13.81
CA SER A 208 28.73 -21.12 -14.84
C SER A 208 27.49 -22.02 -14.95
N ASP A 209 27.41 -22.82 -15.99
CA ASP A 209 26.46 -23.92 -16.20
C ASP A 209 26.37 -24.91 -15.04
N LYS A 210 27.40 -24.97 -14.18
CA LYS A 210 27.50 -25.82 -12.98
C LYS A 210 27.29 -25.05 -11.66
N GLY A 211 26.81 -23.80 -11.73
CA GLY A 211 26.54 -22.99 -10.56
C GLY A 211 27.78 -22.42 -9.86
N ARG A 212 28.96 -22.51 -10.47
CA ARG A 212 30.16 -21.88 -9.90
C ARG A 212 30.13 -20.38 -10.20
N VAL A 213 30.35 -19.55 -9.19
CA VAL A 213 30.53 -18.11 -9.35
C VAL A 213 31.78 -17.85 -10.21
N LEU A 214 31.58 -17.16 -11.32
CA LEU A 214 32.62 -16.73 -12.26
C LEU A 214 33.09 -15.31 -11.94
N SER A 215 32.16 -14.40 -11.76
CA SER A 215 32.45 -13.02 -11.39
C SER A 215 31.32 -12.45 -10.54
N ILE A 216 31.63 -11.40 -9.77
CA ILE A 216 30.69 -10.58 -9.03
C ILE A 216 30.91 -9.13 -9.46
N LEU A 217 29.90 -8.51 -10.07
CA LEU A 217 29.91 -7.11 -10.47
C LEU A 217 29.11 -6.29 -9.46
N GLU A 218 29.76 -5.38 -8.76
CA GLU A 218 29.09 -4.41 -7.88
C GLU A 218 28.45 -3.30 -8.72
N LEU A 219 27.12 -3.13 -8.57
CA LEU A 219 26.35 -2.13 -9.29
C LEU A 219 26.20 -0.83 -8.48
N PRO A 220 26.08 0.31 -9.16
CA PRO A 220 25.55 1.53 -8.53
C PRO A 220 24.14 1.28 -7.99
N THR A 221 23.88 1.65 -6.74
CA THR A 221 22.62 1.36 -6.04
C THR A 221 21.55 2.43 -6.23
N ILE A 222 21.90 3.63 -6.64
CA ILE A 222 20.97 4.74 -6.84
C ILE A 222 20.42 4.75 -8.27
N ARG A 223 19.11 4.93 -8.37
CA ARG A 223 18.37 5.17 -9.61
C ARG A 223 17.61 6.47 -9.45
N TYR A 224 17.87 7.43 -10.31
CA TYR A 224 17.11 8.69 -10.30
C TYR A 224 15.67 8.46 -10.70
N CYS A 225 15.44 7.72 -11.78
CA CYS A 225 14.11 7.33 -12.23
C CYS A 225 13.81 5.87 -11.85
N SER A 226 12.59 5.58 -11.47
CA SER A 226 12.11 4.21 -11.34
C SER A 226 12.17 3.52 -12.70
N THR A 227 12.82 2.37 -12.76
CA THR A 227 12.91 1.56 -13.96
C THR A 227 12.42 0.17 -13.67
N VAL A 228 11.64 -0.41 -14.56
CA VAL A 228 11.16 -1.79 -14.44
C VAL A 228 12.29 -2.78 -14.69
N LYS A 229 13.17 -2.44 -15.64
CA LYS A 229 14.27 -3.28 -16.05
C LYS A 229 15.45 -2.40 -16.44
N ASP A 230 16.50 -2.40 -15.64
CA ASP A 230 17.71 -1.62 -15.85
C ASP A 230 18.93 -2.46 -16.28
N LEU A 231 18.80 -3.80 -16.29
CA LEU A 231 19.83 -4.73 -16.68
C LEU A 231 19.38 -5.60 -17.85
N GLN A 232 20.27 -5.81 -18.81
CA GLN A 232 20.10 -6.71 -19.95
C GLN A 232 21.38 -7.46 -20.22
N ILE A 233 21.28 -8.67 -20.80
CA ILE A 233 22.41 -9.41 -21.33
C ILE A 233 22.16 -9.75 -22.79
N ASP A 234 23.24 -9.83 -23.58
CA ASP A 234 23.23 -10.37 -24.93
C ASP A 234 23.61 -11.87 -24.94
N GLU A 235 23.54 -12.47 -26.14
CA GLU A 235 23.87 -13.89 -26.31
C GLU A 235 25.35 -14.20 -26.05
N GLU A 236 26.22 -13.22 -26.12
CA GLU A 236 27.64 -13.32 -25.84
C GLU A 236 27.98 -13.19 -24.36
N GLY A 237 26.99 -12.93 -23.49
CA GLY A 237 27.17 -12.75 -22.05
C GLY A 237 27.71 -11.36 -21.68
N ASN A 238 27.50 -10.37 -22.53
CA ASN A 238 27.77 -8.97 -22.17
C ASN A 238 26.56 -8.43 -21.37
N LEU A 239 26.84 -7.74 -20.28
CA LEU A 239 25.83 -7.09 -19.46
C LEU A 239 25.71 -5.62 -19.84
N PHE A 240 24.49 -5.19 -20.13
CA PHE A 240 24.15 -3.79 -20.33
C PHE A 240 23.39 -3.26 -19.11
N HIS A 241 23.75 -2.08 -18.66
CA HIS A 241 23.10 -1.43 -17.52
C HIS A 241 22.66 -0.01 -17.90
N LEU A 242 21.37 0.25 -17.72
CA LEU A 242 20.78 1.58 -17.84
C LEU A 242 20.94 2.31 -16.50
N ILE A 243 21.74 3.36 -16.51
CA ILE A 243 21.97 4.22 -15.35
C ILE A 243 21.23 5.53 -15.58
N THR A 244 20.34 5.89 -14.67
CA THR A 244 19.56 7.14 -14.71
C THR A 244 20.14 8.16 -13.75
N ASP A 245 20.26 9.40 -14.18
CA ASP A 245 20.71 10.56 -13.41
C ASP A 245 19.63 11.67 -13.47
N GLN A 246 19.86 12.81 -12.87
CA GLN A 246 18.86 13.88 -12.75
C GLN A 246 18.45 14.47 -14.11
N ASP A 247 19.39 14.65 -15.02
CA ASP A 247 19.20 15.32 -16.31
C ASP A 247 19.48 14.42 -17.53
N LYS A 248 20.02 13.24 -17.29
CA LYS A 248 20.50 12.33 -18.32
C LYS A 248 20.36 10.88 -17.94
N PHE A 249 20.55 10.02 -18.92
CA PHE A 249 20.74 8.59 -18.72
C PHE A 249 21.98 8.10 -19.48
N SER A 250 22.51 6.98 -19.02
CA SER A 250 23.65 6.33 -19.64
C SER A 250 23.38 4.84 -19.83
N ILE A 251 23.81 4.28 -20.92
CA ILE A 251 23.91 2.83 -21.09
C ILE A 251 25.38 2.46 -21.12
N VAL A 252 25.74 1.55 -20.24
CA VAL A 252 27.08 1.02 -20.13
C VAL A 252 27.09 -0.47 -20.42
N LYS A 253 28.19 -0.98 -20.91
CA LYS A 253 28.40 -2.38 -21.27
C LYS A 253 29.58 -2.94 -20.48
N TRP A 254 29.38 -4.10 -19.92
CA TRP A 254 30.41 -4.95 -19.35
C TRP A 254 30.61 -6.20 -20.20
N SER A 255 31.84 -6.45 -20.61
CA SER A 255 32.26 -7.66 -21.34
C SER A 255 33.22 -8.49 -20.48
N GLY A 256 33.25 -9.79 -20.68
CA GLY A 256 34.18 -10.69 -19.99
C GLY A 256 33.79 -11.12 -18.59
N LEU A 257 32.54 -10.82 -18.14
CA LEU A 257 32.03 -11.25 -16.84
C LEU A 257 31.94 -12.76 -16.70
N THR A 258 31.93 -13.51 -17.80
CA THR A 258 31.93 -14.98 -17.84
C THR A 258 33.34 -15.57 -17.64
N THR A 259 34.39 -14.75 -17.55
CA THR A 259 35.73 -15.18 -17.19
C THR A 259 35.88 -15.18 -15.67
N PRO A 260 36.40 -16.30 -15.07
CA PRO A 260 36.57 -16.35 -13.60
C PRO A 260 37.51 -15.26 -13.10
N THR A 261 37.05 -14.51 -12.09
CA THR A 261 37.83 -13.48 -11.38
C THR A 261 37.84 -13.78 -9.89
N SER A 262 38.99 -13.50 -9.21
CA SER A 262 39.08 -13.62 -7.76
C SER A 262 38.53 -12.38 -7.03
N ASP A 263 38.56 -11.23 -7.68
CA ASP A 263 38.16 -9.95 -7.10
C ASP A 263 36.83 -9.49 -7.64
N LYS A 264 36.10 -8.70 -6.85
CA LYS A 264 34.88 -8.05 -7.31
C LYS A 264 35.20 -7.06 -8.42
N VAL A 265 34.40 -7.09 -9.46
CA VAL A 265 34.41 -6.10 -10.55
C VAL A 265 33.65 -4.88 -10.08
N ILE A 266 34.23 -3.72 -10.18
CA ILE A 266 33.67 -2.47 -9.69
C ILE A 266 33.59 -1.41 -10.81
N TYR A 267 32.57 -0.58 -10.75
CA TYR A 267 32.39 0.51 -11.72
C TYR A 267 33.54 1.53 -11.65
N PRO A 268 33.87 2.20 -12.77
CA PRO A 268 34.76 3.36 -12.78
C PRO A 268 34.32 4.44 -11.79
N VAL A 269 35.29 5.20 -11.27
CA VAL A 269 35.06 6.17 -10.17
C VAL A 269 34.01 7.22 -10.52
N GLU A 270 33.90 7.63 -11.79
CA GLU A 270 32.90 8.60 -12.25
C GLU A 270 31.45 8.11 -12.08
N TYR A 271 31.21 6.80 -12.18
CA TYR A 271 29.89 6.21 -11.90
C TYR A 271 29.65 5.92 -10.42
N ARG A 272 30.69 5.92 -9.60
CA ARG A 272 30.60 5.81 -8.15
C ARG A 272 30.44 7.16 -7.46
N ARG A 273 30.97 8.25 -8.09
CA ARG A 273 30.94 9.60 -7.53
C ARG A 273 29.62 10.34 -7.66
N SER A 274 28.80 10.02 -8.64
CA SER A 274 27.41 10.51 -8.71
C SER A 274 26.53 9.96 -7.57
N LEU A 275 27.07 9.04 -6.79
CA LEU A 275 26.42 8.30 -5.73
C LEU A 275 27.27 8.44 -4.48
N HIS A 276 27.16 9.56 -3.80
CA HIS A 276 27.90 9.88 -2.54
C HIS A 276 27.66 8.89 -1.39
N PHE A 277 27.27 7.66 -1.67
CA PHE A 277 26.95 6.63 -0.67
C PHE A 277 28.17 5.90 -0.11
N ASN A 278 29.30 5.87 -0.81
CA ASN A 278 30.47 5.09 -0.38
C ASN A 278 31.41 5.84 0.61
N GLU A 279 31.16 7.10 0.91
CA GLU A 279 31.94 7.85 1.89
C GLU A 279 31.40 7.77 3.32
N PHE A 280 30.28 7.04 3.53
CA PHE A 280 29.59 7.00 4.83
C PHE A 280 30.01 5.88 5.78
N VAL A 281 31.23 5.37 5.67
CA VAL A 281 31.76 4.35 6.58
C VAL A 281 32.13 4.94 7.96
N SER A 282 31.81 6.17 8.28
CA SER A 282 31.84 6.67 9.66
C SER A 282 31.17 8.04 9.84
N ALA A 283 29.88 8.16 9.52
CA ALA A 283 29.14 9.15 10.26
C ALA A 283 28.97 8.61 11.68
N THR A 284 29.87 8.99 12.57
CA THR A 284 29.56 8.97 14.00
C THR A 284 28.22 9.64 14.15
N GLU A 285 27.28 8.99 14.85
CA GLU A 285 26.03 9.65 15.28
C GLU A 285 26.42 11.05 15.79
N PRO A 286 25.63 12.10 15.50
CA PRO A 286 25.96 13.43 15.96
C PRO A 286 26.19 13.36 17.44
N ALA A 287 27.39 13.74 17.87
CA ALA A 287 27.76 13.74 19.28
C ALA A 287 26.87 14.77 20.01
N TYR A 288 25.78 14.29 20.55
CA TYR A 288 25.05 15.03 21.57
C TYR A 288 25.92 15.01 22.81
N GLU A 289 26.21 16.22 23.36
CA GLU A 289 26.99 16.32 24.58
C GLU A 289 26.40 15.42 25.66
N SER A 290 27.12 14.40 26.04
CA SER A 290 26.79 13.47 27.11
C SER A 290 27.15 14.11 28.48
N ALA A 291 26.61 15.30 28.77
CA ALA A 291 26.50 15.71 30.14
C ALA A 291 25.48 14.78 30.79
N ALA A 292 25.83 14.18 31.91
CA ALA A 292 24.93 13.32 32.67
C ALA A 292 23.65 14.07 33.05
N GLN A 293 22.65 14.07 32.15
CA GLN A 293 21.35 14.68 32.37
C GLN A 293 20.59 13.82 33.40
N PRO A 294 19.86 14.43 34.33
CA PRO A 294 19.04 13.63 35.22
C PRO A 294 18.01 12.82 34.44
N LEU A 295 17.92 11.53 34.75
CA LEU A 295 16.96 10.61 34.12
C LEU A 295 15.53 11.12 34.39
N SER A 296 14.78 11.35 33.31
CA SER A 296 13.36 11.71 33.41
C SER A 296 12.55 10.47 33.82
N PRO A 297 11.67 10.54 34.82
CA PRO A 297 10.74 9.44 35.07
C PRO A 297 9.87 9.20 33.86
N ALA A 298 9.75 7.94 33.41
CA ALA A 298 8.94 7.54 32.27
C ALA A 298 7.86 6.55 32.69
N SER A 299 6.60 6.84 32.38
CA SER A 299 5.50 5.90 32.49
C SER A 299 5.45 4.95 31.31
N ARG A 300 5.37 3.64 31.53
CA ARG A 300 5.23 2.62 30.49
C ARG A 300 3.98 2.85 29.66
N THR A 301 2.86 3.12 30.31
CA THR A 301 1.60 3.43 29.65
C THR A 301 1.73 4.64 28.74
N LEU A 302 2.34 5.71 29.25
CA LEU A 302 2.52 6.92 28.44
C LEU A 302 3.54 6.73 27.32
N ALA A 303 4.59 5.94 27.54
CA ALA A 303 5.55 5.61 26.47
C ALA A 303 4.87 4.94 25.27
N LEU A 304 3.96 3.99 25.51
CA LEU A 304 3.18 3.33 24.46
C LEU A 304 2.20 4.30 23.78
N ARG A 305 1.52 5.15 24.54
CA ARG A 305 0.58 6.15 24.01
C ARG A 305 1.29 7.20 23.15
N ILE A 306 2.47 7.63 23.55
CA ILE A 306 3.32 8.51 22.74
C ILE A 306 3.72 7.77 21.46
N GLY A 307 4.18 6.52 21.55
CA GLY A 307 4.52 5.71 20.38
C GLY A 307 3.36 5.59 19.39
N GLU A 308 2.16 5.28 19.88
CA GLU A 308 0.92 5.22 19.08
C GLU A 308 0.62 6.57 18.42
N SER A 309 0.78 7.69 19.14
CA SER A 309 0.48 9.01 18.59
C SER A 309 1.36 9.38 17.37
N TYR A 310 2.62 8.92 17.32
CA TYR A 310 3.49 9.12 16.15
C TYR A 310 3.07 8.25 14.96
N VAL A 311 2.56 7.04 15.21
CA VAL A 311 2.02 6.16 14.15
C VAL A 311 0.73 6.72 13.56
N LEU A 312 -0.15 7.29 14.40
CA LEU A 312 -1.47 7.78 14.01
C LEU A 312 -1.47 9.25 13.58
N HIS A 313 -0.32 9.94 13.71
CA HIS A 313 -0.25 11.37 13.42
C HIS A 313 -0.57 11.66 11.97
N LYS A 314 -1.62 12.46 11.75
CA LYS A 314 -2.04 12.93 10.43
C LYS A 314 -1.56 14.36 10.21
N TYR A 315 -1.10 14.63 9.01
CA TYR A 315 -0.57 15.95 8.64
C TYR A 315 -0.70 16.19 7.14
N PHE A 316 -0.59 17.44 6.75
CA PHE A 316 -0.71 17.86 5.36
C PHE A 316 0.66 18.30 4.82
N CYS A 317 1.09 17.73 3.70
CA CYS A 317 2.29 18.13 2.97
C CYS A 317 1.94 18.98 1.76
N THR A 318 2.70 20.03 1.55
CA THR A 318 2.76 20.81 0.31
C THR A 318 3.95 20.35 -0.53
N ALA A 319 4.08 20.81 -1.76
CA ALA A 319 5.26 20.56 -2.58
C ALA A 319 6.58 21.06 -1.95
N ALA A 320 6.52 22.04 -1.04
CA ALA A 320 7.69 22.52 -0.31
C ALA A 320 8.21 21.52 0.72
N ASN A 321 7.36 20.61 1.19
CA ASN A 321 7.70 19.64 2.24
C ASN A 321 8.32 18.34 1.68
N LEU A 322 8.40 18.20 0.36
CA LEU A 322 8.82 16.97 -0.31
C LEU A 322 10.02 17.22 -1.21
N THR A 323 10.85 16.18 -1.35
CA THR A 323 11.91 16.14 -2.35
C THR A 323 11.67 14.94 -3.26
N VAL A 324 11.85 15.12 -4.56
CA VAL A 324 11.77 14.03 -5.55
C VAL A 324 13.09 13.30 -5.73
N SER A 325 14.19 13.95 -5.32
CA SER A 325 15.57 13.46 -5.38
C SER A 325 16.35 14.12 -4.26
N ASP A 326 17.62 13.77 -4.14
CA ASP A 326 18.54 14.46 -3.25
C ASP A 326 18.52 15.96 -3.50
N LYS A 327 18.28 16.73 -2.45
CA LYS A 327 18.22 18.17 -2.52
C LYS A 327 19.08 18.77 -1.42
N THR A 328 20.07 19.56 -1.82
CA THR A 328 20.88 20.32 -0.86
C THR A 328 20.03 21.41 -0.22
N GLY A 329 19.90 21.34 1.10
CA GLY A 329 19.22 22.36 1.91
C GLY A 329 20.06 23.64 2.03
N PRO A 330 19.46 24.71 2.56
CA PRO A 330 20.19 25.96 2.83
C PRO A 330 21.34 25.80 3.86
N ASP A 331 21.33 24.76 4.67
CA ASP A 331 22.39 24.39 5.61
C ASP A 331 23.55 23.60 4.98
N GLY A 332 23.44 23.28 3.70
CA GLY A 332 24.45 22.52 2.97
C GLY A 332 24.27 21.00 3.06
N ASP A 333 23.38 20.52 3.93
CA ASP A 333 23.06 19.10 4.05
C ASP A 333 22.12 18.65 2.93
N VAL A 334 22.25 17.40 2.52
CA VAL A 334 21.39 16.80 1.50
C VAL A 334 20.21 16.12 2.14
N VAL A 335 19.00 16.46 1.72
CA VAL A 335 17.74 15.90 2.21
C VAL A 335 17.07 15.09 1.12
N ARG A 336 16.51 13.93 1.50
CA ARG A 336 15.62 13.14 0.67
C ARG A 336 14.41 12.68 1.50
N THR A 337 13.20 12.92 1.00
CA THR A 337 11.97 12.41 1.63
C THR A 337 11.63 11.02 1.11
N PRO A 338 10.99 10.16 1.94
CA PRO A 338 10.49 8.86 1.50
C PRO A 338 9.49 8.96 0.35
N SER A 339 9.48 7.97 -0.52
CA SER A 339 8.59 7.94 -1.70
C SER A 339 7.10 7.76 -1.38
N TRP A 340 6.77 7.28 -0.18
CA TRP A 340 5.37 7.15 0.26
C TRP A 340 4.73 8.48 0.70
N LEU A 341 5.53 9.53 0.96
CA LEU A 341 5.03 10.87 1.24
C LEU A 341 4.49 11.52 -0.03
N MET A 342 3.32 12.13 0.08
CA MET A 342 2.64 12.77 -1.04
C MET A 342 2.20 14.20 -0.70
N ILE A 343 1.92 14.99 -1.73
CA ILE A 343 1.23 16.28 -1.55
C ILE A 343 -0.19 15.98 -1.09
N GLY A 344 -0.64 16.64 -0.01
CA GLY A 344 -1.94 16.38 0.60
C GLY A 344 -1.81 15.76 1.98
N GLU A 345 -2.81 15.00 2.36
CA GLU A 345 -2.88 14.32 3.65
C GLU A 345 -1.96 13.10 3.70
N ASN A 346 -1.21 13.00 4.77
CA ASN A 346 -0.34 11.87 5.10
C ASN A 346 -0.61 11.42 6.52
N ALA A 347 -0.18 10.20 6.85
CA ALA A 347 -0.21 9.67 8.21
C ALA A 347 1.16 9.09 8.56
N ARG A 348 1.40 8.87 9.85
CA ARG A 348 2.65 8.43 10.48
C ARG A 348 3.85 9.38 10.27
N VAL A 349 4.58 9.66 11.33
CA VAL A 349 5.74 10.57 11.28
C VAL A 349 6.86 9.94 10.46
N GLY A 350 7.43 10.72 9.53
CA GLY A 350 8.53 10.28 8.69
C GLY A 350 9.84 10.10 9.44
N TYR A 351 10.67 9.15 8.98
CA TYR A 351 12.02 8.96 9.48
C TYR A 351 12.89 10.19 9.15
N LYS A 352 13.65 10.66 10.13
CA LYS A 352 14.67 11.69 9.92
C LYS A 352 15.92 11.34 10.70
N TRP A 353 17.04 11.16 10.01
CA TRP A 353 18.34 10.95 10.64
C TRP A 353 18.69 12.08 11.63
N GLY A 354 19.08 11.72 12.86
CA GLY A 354 19.29 12.67 13.95
C GLY A 354 18.02 13.38 14.44
N GLY A 355 16.83 12.91 14.05
CA GLY A 355 15.56 13.56 14.36
C GLY A 355 15.04 13.25 15.75
N PHE A 356 14.53 14.30 16.44
CA PHE A 356 13.98 14.21 17.79
C PHE A 356 12.80 15.19 17.96
N ASN A 357 12.00 15.39 16.91
CA ASN A 357 10.90 16.35 16.96
C ASN A 357 9.70 15.83 17.76
N THR A 358 9.03 16.72 18.52
CA THR A 358 7.66 16.46 19.01
C THR A 358 6.67 16.58 17.85
N LEU A 359 5.42 16.10 18.04
CA LEU A 359 4.37 16.25 17.02
C LEU A 359 4.09 17.73 16.73
N ASP A 360 4.04 18.59 17.76
CA ASP A 360 3.87 20.04 17.57
C ASP A 360 5.02 20.67 16.78
N GLN A 361 6.26 20.24 17.04
CA GLN A 361 7.44 20.68 16.27
C GLN A 361 7.40 20.17 14.83
N TYR A 362 6.88 18.96 14.63
CA TYR A 362 6.70 18.37 13.32
C TYR A 362 5.72 19.22 12.50
N ASP A 363 4.53 19.48 13.05
CA ASP A 363 3.49 20.28 12.38
C ASP A 363 3.93 21.73 12.12
N ALA A 364 4.58 22.36 13.10
CA ALA A 364 5.13 23.71 12.95
C ALA A 364 6.21 23.75 11.86
N GLY A 365 7.04 22.71 11.78
CA GLY A 365 8.05 22.57 10.75
C GLY A 365 7.46 22.44 9.35
N LEU A 366 6.42 21.62 9.17
CA LEU A 366 5.70 21.49 7.89
C LEU A 366 5.10 22.83 7.45
N LYS A 367 4.41 23.52 8.35
CA LYS A 367 3.86 24.86 8.10
C LYS A 367 4.93 25.88 7.71
N SER A 368 6.15 25.73 8.20
CA SER A 368 7.28 26.59 7.83
C SER A 368 8.01 26.14 6.56
N GLY A 369 7.52 25.12 5.85
CA GLY A 369 8.08 24.62 4.61
C GLY A 369 9.29 23.71 4.77
N LYS A 370 9.52 23.12 5.97
CA LYS A 370 10.55 22.10 6.15
C LYS A 370 10.16 20.79 5.50
N TYR A 371 11.15 19.98 5.15
CA TYR A 371 10.94 18.64 4.58
C TYR A 371 10.36 17.69 5.62
N ALA A 372 9.37 16.89 5.22
CA ALA A 372 8.56 16.04 6.11
C ALA A 372 9.28 14.79 6.63
N ALA A 373 10.50 14.53 6.19
CA ALA A 373 11.38 13.44 6.60
C ALA A 373 12.76 13.66 5.99
N ASP A 374 13.73 12.83 6.38
CA ASP A 374 15.02 12.77 5.72
C ASP A 374 15.62 11.37 5.82
N ILE A 375 15.64 10.67 4.69
CA ILE A 375 16.24 9.34 4.58
C ILE A 375 17.73 9.39 4.22
N ASN A 376 18.28 10.57 3.98
CA ASN A 376 19.71 10.74 3.80
C ASN A 376 20.39 10.81 5.17
N THR A 377 21.40 9.98 5.37
CA THR A 377 22.11 9.84 6.64
C THR A 377 23.48 10.50 6.65
N ALA A 378 23.81 11.27 5.60
CA ALA A 378 25.10 11.91 5.42
C ALA A 378 25.29 13.13 6.35
N GLY A 379 24.20 13.77 6.74
CA GLY A 379 24.20 14.94 7.61
C GLY A 379 22.90 15.02 8.39
N VAL A 380 22.80 15.97 9.30
CA VAL A 380 21.59 16.23 10.09
C VAL A 380 21.02 17.56 9.68
N SER A 381 20.22 17.57 8.61
CA SER A 381 19.65 18.82 8.11
C SER A 381 18.70 19.47 9.11
N SER A 382 18.89 20.75 9.35
CA SER A 382 17.96 21.59 10.12
C SER A 382 16.69 21.95 9.34
N TYR A 383 16.65 21.67 8.02
CA TYR A 383 15.52 21.90 7.12
C TYR A 383 14.61 20.68 6.94
N ALA A 384 14.92 19.57 7.61
CA ALA A 384 14.05 18.39 7.69
C ALA A 384 13.50 18.21 9.11
N ILE A 385 12.36 17.54 9.24
CA ILE A 385 11.70 17.22 10.51
C ILE A 385 11.31 15.75 10.53
N GLY A 386 11.26 15.17 11.72
CA GLY A 386 10.97 13.77 11.94
C GLY A 386 11.67 13.22 13.17
N VAL A 387 11.72 11.91 13.28
CA VAL A 387 12.44 11.21 14.35
C VAL A 387 13.23 10.05 13.75
N ASP A 388 14.45 9.81 14.26
CA ASP A 388 15.15 8.55 14.02
C ASP A 388 14.75 7.50 15.07
N CYS A 389 15.38 6.33 15.04
CA CYS A 389 15.06 5.24 15.96
C CYS A 389 15.28 5.61 17.42
N SER A 390 16.41 6.25 17.74
CA SER A 390 16.80 6.65 19.08
C SER A 390 16.04 7.87 19.56
N GLY A 391 15.83 8.85 18.68
CA GLY A 391 15.03 10.03 18.97
C GLY A 391 13.55 9.68 19.24
N PHE A 392 12.98 8.77 18.47
CA PHE A 392 11.63 8.25 18.70
C PHE A 392 11.52 7.59 20.08
N VAL A 393 12.40 6.65 20.41
CA VAL A 393 12.38 5.97 21.73
C VAL A 393 12.63 6.97 22.87
N SER A 394 13.54 7.93 22.69
CA SER A 394 13.77 9.00 23.67
C SER A 394 12.50 9.84 23.90
N ARG A 395 11.71 10.12 22.84
CA ARG A 395 10.40 10.80 22.97
C ARG A 395 9.40 9.94 23.73
N CYS A 396 9.32 8.64 23.41
CA CYS A 396 8.45 7.71 24.13
C CYS A 396 8.80 7.67 25.63
N TRP A 397 10.07 7.71 25.99
CA TRP A 397 10.53 7.78 27.38
C TRP A 397 10.46 9.18 28.01
N GLN A 398 9.85 10.16 27.32
CA GLN A 398 9.63 11.52 27.78
C GLN A 398 10.95 12.26 28.13
N MET A 399 12.03 11.86 27.46
CA MET A 399 13.32 12.50 27.68
C MET A 399 13.33 13.91 27.10
N SER A 400 14.00 14.84 27.78
CA SER A 400 14.18 16.22 27.31
C SER A 400 15.27 16.35 26.24
N TYR A 401 16.08 15.30 26.04
CA TYR A 401 17.20 15.23 25.11
C TYR A 401 17.16 13.95 24.28
N HIS A 402 17.82 13.97 23.14
CA HIS A 402 18.03 12.82 22.28
C HIS A 402 19.16 11.94 22.86
N SER A 403 18.87 10.70 23.23
CA SER A 403 19.87 9.74 23.65
C SER A 403 20.21 8.85 22.46
N ALA A 404 21.41 8.96 21.92
CA ALA A 404 21.87 8.15 20.82
C ALA A 404 21.92 6.65 21.19
N THR A 405 21.87 5.77 20.19
CA THR A 405 21.92 4.32 20.44
C THR A 405 23.22 3.87 21.12
N SER A 406 24.33 4.58 20.89
CA SER A 406 25.62 4.39 21.59
C SER A 406 25.53 4.68 23.10
N ASP A 407 24.68 5.60 23.51
CA ASP A 407 24.57 6.09 24.89
C ASP A 407 23.52 5.32 25.70
N MET A 408 22.57 4.66 25.00
CA MET A 408 21.49 3.89 25.64
C MET A 408 21.96 2.82 26.63
N PRO A 409 23.11 2.12 26.46
CA PRO A 409 23.62 1.22 27.50
C PRO A 409 23.86 1.89 28.84
N GLY A 410 24.20 3.19 28.86
CA GLY A 410 24.45 3.95 30.09
C GLY A 410 23.19 4.34 30.87
N ILE A 411 22.04 4.37 30.21
CA ILE A 411 20.73 4.73 30.78
C ILE A 411 19.74 3.58 30.86
N THR A 412 20.17 2.36 30.49
CA THR A 412 19.31 1.17 30.45
C THR A 412 19.97 0.00 31.16
N THR A 413 19.17 -0.91 31.71
CA THR A 413 19.63 -2.19 32.28
C THR A 413 19.29 -3.31 31.31
N GLN A 414 20.27 -4.16 30.98
CA GLN A 414 20.07 -5.33 30.13
C GLN A 414 19.31 -6.43 30.87
N TYR A 415 18.38 -7.07 30.18
CA TYR A 415 17.73 -8.31 30.64
C TYR A 415 18.52 -9.54 30.20
N ALA A 416 18.46 -10.59 31.04
CA ALA A 416 19.06 -11.86 30.72
C ALA A 416 18.23 -12.73 29.74
N SER A 417 16.94 -12.42 29.60
CA SER A 417 16.00 -13.15 28.75
C SER A 417 15.04 -12.21 28.05
N TRP A 418 14.63 -12.56 26.84
CA TRP A 418 13.55 -11.90 26.10
C TRP A 418 12.22 -11.92 26.86
N ASP A 419 12.00 -12.94 27.72
CA ASP A 419 10.78 -13.07 28.50
C ASP A 419 10.65 -12.03 29.62
N SER A 420 11.74 -11.34 29.94
CA SER A 420 11.74 -10.26 30.93
C SER A 420 11.26 -8.91 30.37
N LEU A 421 11.14 -8.79 29.05
CA LEU A 421 10.65 -7.56 28.41
C LEU A 421 9.26 -7.21 28.91
N LYS A 422 9.09 -5.95 29.24
CA LYS A 422 7.81 -5.33 29.59
C LYS A 422 7.48 -4.23 28.58
N PRO A 423 6.20 -3.98 28.26
CA PRO A 423 5.81 -2.88 27.37
C PRO A 423 6.51 -1.57 27.71
N GLY A 424 7.00 -0.86 26.72
CA GLY A 424 7.79 0.35 26.87
C GLY A 424 9.31 0.13 27.04
N ASP A 425 9.78 -1.13 27.13
CA ASP A 425 11.21 -1.46 27.14
C ASP A 425 11.84 -1.35 25.74
N ALA A 426 13.16 -1.35 25.68
CA ALA A 426 13.91 -1.26 24.43
C ALA A 426 14.41 -2.63 23.95
N ILE A 427 14.36 -2.82 22.65
CA ILE A 427 15.09 -3.84 21.91
C ILE A 427 16.21 -3.14 21.16
N HIS A 428 17.43 -3.27 21.66
CA HIS A 428 18.54 -2.39 21.34
C HIS A 428 19.74 -3.10 20.72
N LYS A 429 20.33 -2.47 19.73
CA LYS A 429 21.74 -2.63 19.30
C LYS A 429 22.36 -1.24 19.05
N VAL A 430 23.67 -1.13 19.01
CA VAL A 430 24.29 0.11 18.48
C VAL A 430 23.87 0.29 17.01
N GLY A 431 23.38 1.47 16.67
CA GLY A 431 22.84 1.81 15.36
C GLY A 431 21.32 1.58 15.22
N HIS A 432 20.63 0.88 16.14
CA HIS A 432 19.17 0.77 16.10
C HIS A 432 18.53 0.41 17.43
N VAL A 433 17.35 0.98 17.67
CA VAL A 433 16.52 0.67 18.86
C VAL A 433 15.04 0.64 18.50
N ARG A 434 14.30 -0.26 19.13
CA ARG A 434 12.85 -0.44 19.01
C ARG A 434 12.20 -0.35 20.38
N LEU A 435 10.99 0.17 20.45
CA LEU A 435 10.19 0.14 21.66
C LEU A 435 9.32 -1.12 21.66
N PHE A 436 9.46 -1.96 22.68
CA PHE A 436 8.64 -3.15 22.82
C PHE A 436 7.22 -2.79 23.25
N VAL A 437 6.21 -3.35 22.58
CA VAL A 437 4.79 -3.11 22.85
C VAL A 437 4.16 -4.26 23.61
N GLU A 438 4.17 -5.44 23.04
CA GLU A 438 3.55 -6.63 23.63
C GLU A 438 4.13 -7.92 23.04
N ARG A 439 3.87 -9.04 23.69
CA ARG A 439 4.11 -10.36 23.13
C ARG A 439 2.83 -10.89 22.49
N THR A 440 2.92 -11.29 21.25
CA THR A 440 1.79 -11.87 20.52
C THR A 440 1.46 -13.29 21.02
N GLN A 441 0.30 -13.82 20.63
CA GLN A 441 -0.12 -15.17 21.05
C GLN A 441 0.82 -16.28 20.58
N ASN A 442 1.46 -16.12 19.43
CA ASN A 442 2.47 -17.05 18.91
C ASN A 442 3.87 -16.81 19.48
N GLY A 443 4.02 -15.90 20.46
CA GLY A 443 5.29 -15.63 21.16
C GLY A 443 6.19 -14.61 20.49
N ALA A 444 5.81 -14.05 19.35
CA ALA A 444 6.56 -12.98 18.71
C ALA A 444 6.51 -11.67 19.50
N LEU A 445 7.45 -10.79 19.26
CA LEU A 445 7.60 -9.49 19.93
C LEU A 445 7.08 -8.39 19.02
N LYS A 446 5.95 -7.79 19.38
CA LYS A 446 5.44 -6.60 18.70
C LYS A 446 6.19 -5.38 19.20
N VAL A 447 6.62 -4.56 18.27
CA VAL A 447 7.37 -3.32 18.52
C VAL A 447 6.74 -2.14 17.79
N VAL A 448 7.09 -0.95 18.23
CA VAL A 448 6.91 0.28 17.45
C VAL A 448 8.29 0.93 17.29
N GLU A 449 8.62 1.34 16.08
CA GLU A 449 9.95 1.84 15.76
C GLU A 449 9.91 2.92 14.67
N SER A 450 10.86 3.85 14.69
CA SER A 450 11.20 4.67 13.52
C SER A 450 12.33 3.97 12.80
N SER A 451 12.10 3.51 11.59
CA SER A 451 12.99 2.55 10.92
C SER A 451 13.21 2.88 9.45
N GLY A 452 14.40 2.53 8.95
CA GLY A 452 14.71 2.56 7.51
C GLY A 452 13.99 1.47 6.70
N ARG A 453 13.31 0.50 7.35
CA ARG A 453 12.52 -0.51 6.64
C ARG A 453 11.43 0.13 5.77
N ASP A 454 10.70 1.09 6.32
CA ASP A 454 9.61 1.81 5.67
C ASP A 454 9.69 3.33 5.81
N TRP A 455 10.82 3.82 6.30
CA TRP A 455 11.16 5.23 6.41
C TRP A 455 10.15 6.07 7.21
N GLY A 456 9.60 5.49 8.25
CA GLY A 456 8.66 6.17 9.15
C GLY A 456 8.49 5.46 10.48
N VAL A 457 7.60 5.99 11.31
CA VAL A 457 7.21 5.35 12.56
C VAL A 457 6.09 4.35 12.28
N SER A 458 6.33 3.08 12.60
CA SER A 458 5.38 2.01 12.34
C SER A 458 5.49 0.89 13.37
N TYR A 459 4.45 0.06 13.43
CA TYR A 459 4.51 -1.19 14.16
C TYR A 459 5.17 -2.28 13.32
N TRP A 460 5.80 -3.24 14.00
CA TRP A 460 6.32 -4.45 13.39
C TRP A 460 6.35 -5.60 14.39
N THR A 461 6.56 -6.81 13.88
CA THR A 461 6.60 -8.01 14.71
C THR A 461 7.85 -8.82 14.35
N TYR A 462 8.60 -9.24 15.40
CA TYR A 462 9.80 -10.03 15.27
C TYR A 462 9.71 -11.27 16.16
N THR A 463 10.21 -12.39 15.70
CA THR A 463 10.43 -13.54 16.57
C THR A 463 11.66 -13.31 17.45
N PRO A 464 11.71 -13.83 18.69
CA PRO A 464 12.92 -13.75 19.50
C PRO A 464 14.18 -14.31 18.81
N SER A 465 14.03 -15.32 17.96
CA SER A 465 15.13 -15.92 17.20
C SER A 465 15.76 -14.97 16.17
N GLU A 466 14.97 -14.11 15.54
CA GLU A 466 15.48 -13.11 14.59
C GLU A 466 16.31 -12.02 15.27
N LEU A 467 16.06 -11.78 16.54
CA LEU A 467 16.72 -10.73 17.30
C LEU A 467 17.91 -11.23 18.11
N THR A 468 17.91 -12.52 18.49
CA THR A 468 18.96 -13.12 19.33
C THR A 468 20.32 -13.09 18.64
N GLY A 469 21.34 -12.62 19.37
CA GLY A 469 22.71 -12.48 18.87
C GLY A 469 22.99 -11.15 18.16
N VAL A 470 21.94 -10.40 17.80
CA VAL A 470 22.07 -9.10 17.14
C VAL A 470 21.58 -7.97 18.05
N TYR A 471 20.45 -8.16 18.71
CA TYR A 471 19.82 -7.18 19.61
C TYR A 471 19.86 -7.68 21.07
N THR A 472 19.69 -6.73 21.98
CA THR A 472 19.67 -6.93 23.42
C THR A 472 18.41 -6.35 24.03
N PRO A 473 17.62 -7.12 24.81
CA PRO A 473 16.47 -6.58 25.54
C PRO A 473 16.93 -5.73 26.72
N ARG A 474 16.40 -4.51 26.86
CA ARG A 474 16.82 -3.54 27.87
C ARG A 474 15.67 -2.76 28.49
N CYS A 475 15.77 -2.45 29.77
CA CYS A 475 14.85 -1.56 30.48
C CYS A 475 15.47 -0.18 30.69
N TYR A 476 14.76 0.89 30.38
CA TYR A 476 15.15 2.23 30.75
C TYR A 476 15.18 2.38 32.28
N THR A 477 16.27 2.87 32.85
CA THR A 477 16.45 2.96 34.32
C THR A 477 15.55 4.00 34.99
N GLY A 478 15.03 4.98 34.21
CA GLY A 478 14.01 5.93 34.64
C GLY A 478 12.57 5.41 34.55
N MET A 479 12.36 4.15 34.13
CA MET A 479 11.02 3.59 33.96
C MET A 479 10.32 3.39 35.30
N THR A 480 9.11 3.92 35.45
CA THR A 480 8.27 3.71 36.63
C THR A 480 7.58 2.34 36.59
N SER A 481 7.15 1.86 37.74
CA SER A 481 6.51 0.55 37.91
C SER A 481 4.98 0.59 37.75
N ASP A 482 4.45 1.65 37.15
CA ASP A 482 3.01 1.98 37.11
C ASP A 482 2.22 1.30 35.98
N PHE A 483 2.81 0.32 35.27
CA PHE A 483 2.19 -0.33 34.14
C PHE A 483 1.50 -1.65 34.53
N SER A 484 0.26 -1.84 34.00
CA SER A 484 -0.46 -3.11 34.00
C SER A 484 -0.51 -3.70 32.58
N THR A 485 -0.27 -4.99 32.44
CA THR A 485 -0.44 -5.72 31.17
C THR A 485 -1.90 -6.13 30.92
N GLN A 486 -2.79 -5.90 31.86
CA GLN A 486 -4.20 -6.30 31.79
C GLN A 486 -5.05 -5.21 31.13
N SER A 487 -4.76 -4.90 29.87
CA SER A 487 -5.54 -3.96 29.07
C SER A 487 -6.92 -4.52 28.76
N PRO A 488 -8.01 -3.76 28.99
CA PRO A 488 -9.34 -4.18 28.57
C PRO A 488 -9.45 -4.27 27.05
N GLU A 489 -10.40 -5.09 26.59
CA GLU A 489 -10.86 -5.05 25.21
C GLU A 489 -12.31 -4.59 25.19
N LEU A 490 -12.58 -3.42 24.56
CA LEU A 490 -13.92 -2.87 24.42
C LEU A 490 -14.69 -3.69 23.38
N LEU A 491 -15.82 -4.24 23.79
CA LEU A 491 -16.62 -5.18 23.00
C LEU A 491 -17.77 -4.51 22.27
N SER A 492 -18.38 -3.48 22.89
CA SER A 492 -19.47 -2.74 22.25
C SER A 492 -19.73 -1.39 22.92
N VAL A 493 -20.27 -0.47 22.11
CA VAL A 493 -20.88 0.80 22.53
C VAL A 493 -22.24 0.89 21.85
N VAL A 494 -23.31 0.63 22.59
CA VAL A 494 -24.67 0.44 22.07
C VAL A 494 -25.67 1.27 22.88
N ALA A 495 -26.60 1.94 22.22
CA ALA A 495 -27.62 2.75 22.87
C ALA A 495 -28.58 1.91 23.75
N THR A 496 -28.81 2.34 24.96
CA THR A 496 -29.79 1.79 25.88
C THR A 496 -31.06 2.64 25.96
N SER A 497 -30.95 3.93 25.65
CA SER A 497 -32.05 4.87 25.57
C SER A 497 -31.82 5.97 24.51
N GLY A 498 -32.68 6.99 24.51
CA GLY A 498 -32.53 8.16 23.66
C GLY A 498 -31.24 8.95 23.90
N THR A 499 -30.74 8.94 25.12
CA THR A 499 -29.61 9.75 25.59
C THR A 499 -28.51 8.95 26.26
N SER A 500 -28.65 7.62 26.40
CA SER A 500 -27.68 6.77 27.08
C SER A 500 -27.20 5.64 26.20
N ALA A 501 -25.95 5.23 26.42
CA ALA A 501 -25.37 4.03 25.82
C ALA A 501 -24.63 3.21 26.86
N GLN A 502 -24.62 1.90 26.65
CA GLN A 502 -23.83 0.96 27.43
C GLN A 502 -22.52 0.66 26.71
N LEU A 503 -21.43 0.87 27.42
CA LEU A 503 -20.13 0.31 27.12
C LEU A 503 -20.02 -1.08 27.72
N ARG A 504 -19.47 -2.04 26.98
CA ARG A 504 -19.18 -3.38 27.47
C ARG A 504 -17.77 -3.78 27.07
N TRP A 505 -17.01 -4.33 28.00
CA TRP A 505 -15.63 -4.79 27.72
C TRP A 505 -15.36 -6.11 28.44
N LYS A 506 -14.23 -6.73 28.08
CA LYS A 506 -13.64 -7.85 28.82
C LYS A 506 -12.25 -7.46 29.32
N CYS A 507 -11.86 -7.98 30.46
CA CYS A 507 -10.54 -7.81 31.07
C CYS A 507 -10.31 -8.94 32.09
N ASP A 508 -9.03 -9.34 32.24
CA ASP A 508 -8.67 -10.14 33.41
C ASP A 508 -8.77 -9.26 34.67
N THR A 509 -9.41 -9.78 35.69
CA THR A 509 -9.84 -8.99 36.86
C THR A 509 -9.02 -9.26 38.12
N THR A 510 -7.86 -9.89 38.02
CA THR A 510 -6.99 -10.12 39.18
C THR A 510 -6.40 -8.80 39.69
N GLN A 511 -6.45 -8.57 40.99
CA GLN A 511 -5.93 -7.37 41.69
C GLN A 511 -6.52 -6.03 41.20
N LEU A 512 -7.68 -6.04 40.60
CA LEU A 512 -8.32 -4.87 40.03
C LEU A 512 -8.80 -3.89 41.09
N LEU A 513 -8.45 -2.61 40.95
CA LEU A 513 -9.09 -1.49 41.70
C LEU A 513 -10.34 -1.01 40.98
N GLY A 514 -10.33 -0.94 39.67
CA GLY A 514 -11.41 -0.51 38.80
C GLY A 514 -10.93 -0.17 37.38
N TYR A 515 -11.79 0.51 36.65
CA TYR A 515 -11.52 0.92 35.27
C TYR A 515 -11.60 2.43 35.14
N ARG A 516 -10.83 2.96 34.18
CA ARG A 516 -10.93 4.35 33.71
C ARG A 516 -11.59 4.37 32.35
N ILE A 517 -12.55 5.23 32.15
CA ILE A 517 -13.19 5.46 30.85
C ILE A 517 -12.73 6.79 30.33
N TYR A 518 -12.23 6.77 29.10
CA TYR A 518 -11.83 7.96 28.35
C TYR A 518 -12.84 8.22 27.24
N LYS A 519 -13.15 9.50 27.02
CA LYS A 519 -14.04 9.98 25.96
C LYS A 519 -13.30 10.89 25.01
N SER A 520 -13.63 10.79 23.74
CA SER A 520 -13.20 11.69 22.66
C SER A 520 -14.40 12.07 21.80
N VAL A 521 -14.35 13.24 21.15
CA VAL A 521 -15.33 13.67 20.15
C VAL A 521 -14.76 13.64 18.74
N ASP A 522 -13.43 13.54 18.62
CA ASP A 522 -12.67 13.58 17.37
C ASP A 522 -11.85 12.29 17.09
N GLY A 523 -11.87 11.32 18.03
CA GLY A 523 -11.09 10.08 17.96
C GLY A 523 -9.60 10.24 18.28
N THR A 524 -9.11 11.46 18.45
CA THR A 524 -7.68 11.79 18.65
C THR A 524 -7.39 12.37 20.02
N SER A 525 -8.22 13.26 20.51
CA SER A 525 -8.10 13.95 21.81
C SER A 525 -8.92 13.25 22.87
N TRP A 526 -8.26 12.66 23.86
CA TRP A 526 -8.92 11.81 24.87
C TRP A 526 -8.90 12.48 26.24
N SER A 527 -10.06 12.55 26.88
CA SER A 527 -10.22 13.06 28.25
C SER A 527 -10.81 11.97 29.17
N LEU A 528 -10.38 11.97 30.43
CA LEU A 528 -10.92 11.06 31.44
C LEU A 528 -12.38 11.43 31.71
N LEU A 529 -13.30 10.50 31.48
CA LEU A 529 -14.72 10.62 31.75
C LEU A 529 -15.08 10.08 33.13
N SER A 530 -14.56 8.91 33.50
CA SER A 530 -14.81 8.24 34.76
C SER A 530 -13.57 7.54 35.27
N ASP A 531 -13.35 7.57 36.57
CA ASP A 531 -12.19 6.97 37.21
C ASP A 531 -12.50 5.55 37.77
N GLU A 532 -11.45 4.88 38.24
CA GLU A 532 -11.50 3.52 38.76
C GLU A 532 -12.25 3.39 40.10
N ASN A 533 -12.55 4.50 40.80
CA ASN A 533 -13.38 4.47 42.02
C ASN A 533 -14.85 4.33 41.64
N SER A 534 -15.23 4.88 40.48
CA SER A 534 -16.61 4.94 40.00
C SER A 534 -16.98 3.71 39.14
N VAL A 535 -16.00 3.08 38.48
CA VAL A 535 -16.25 2.00 37.52
C VAL A 535 -15.51 0.73 37.93
N ARG A 536 -16.26 -0.27 38.41
CA ARG A 536 -15.71 -1.56 38.87
C ARG A 536 -16.27 -2.78 38.14
N SER A 537 -17.32 -2.60 37.33
CA SER A 537 -17.93 -3.65 36.50
C SER A 537 -17.33 -3.68 35.11
N LEU A 538 -17.62 -4.71 34.33
CA LEU A 538 -17.24 -4.84 32.92
C LEU A 538 -18.23 -4.11 31.99
N THR A 539 -19.06 -3.26 32.54
CA THR A 539 -20.00 -2.40 31.80
C THR A 539 -20.13 -1.04 32.48
N ALA A 540 -20.42 -0.03 31.69
CA ALA A 540 -20.77 1.31 32.20
C ALA A 540 -21.82 1.97 31.30
N GLU A 541 -22.70 2.76 31.89
CA GLU A 541 -23.60 3.64 31.15
C GLU A 541 -22.96 5.01 31.00
N VAL A 542 -23.10 5.59 29.80
CA VAL A 542 -22.57 6.92 29.44
C VAL A 542 -23.65 7.76 28.75
N ASP A 543 -23.57 9.07 28.92
CA ASP A 543 -24.40 10.02 28.20
C ASP A 543 -23.87 10.20 26.76
N VAL A 544 -24.78 10.05 25.76
CA VAL A 544 -24.50 10.13 24.33
C VAL A 544 -25.37 11.18 23.65
N SER A 545 -25.90 12.13 24.40
CA SER A 545 -26.67 13.26 23.85
C SER A 545 -25.72 14.17 23.01
N GLY A 546 -26.04 14.40 21.76
CA GLY A 546 -25.34 15.35 20.87
C GLY A 546 -24.40 14.71 19.83
N ALA A 547 -23.18 15.24 19.70
CA ALA A 547 -22.20 14.84 18.67
C ALA A 547 -21.70 13.39 18.83
N PRO A 548 -21.10 12.80 17.79
CA PRO A 548 -20.43 11.52 17.90
C PRO A 548 -19.49 11.47 19.09
N SER A 549 -19.47 10.35 19.77
CA SER A 549 -18.63 10.14 20.96
C SER A 549 -17.90 8.82 20.85
N TYR A 550 -16.60 8.83 21.13
CA TYR A 550 -15.73 7.67 21.10
C TYR A 550 -15.22 7.38 22.50
N TYR A 551 -14.98 6.11 22.79
CA TYR A 551 -14.61 5.65 24.13
C TYR A 551 -13.44 4.67 24.05
N ARG A 552 -12.58 4.74 25.07
CA ARG A 552 -11.54 3.75 25.39
C ARG A 552 -11.60 3.46 26.89
N VAL A 553 -11.14 2.29 27.27
CA VAL A 553 -11.12 1.85 28.67
C VAL A 553 -9.72 1.40 29.04
N SER A 554 -9.25 1.71 30.24
CA SER A 554 -8.06 1.12 30.85
C SER A 554 -8.41 0.47 32.19
N SER A 555 -7.64 -0.53 32.61
CA SER A 555 -7.71 -1.12 33.95
C SER A 555 -6.75 -0.43 34.92
N VAL A 556 -7.11 -0.34 36.18
CA VAL A 556 -6.22 0.13 37.26
C VAL A 556 -6.08 -0.98 38.28
N LEU A 557 -4.84 -1.40 38.53
CA LEU A 557 -4.50 -2.48 39.46
C LEU A 557 -3.83 -1.95 40.71
N ASN A 558 -3.89 -2.75 41.78
CA ASN A 558 -3.11 -2.57 43.01
C ASN A 558 -2.16 -3.76 43.20
N ASN A 559 -1.02 -3.69 42.57
CA ASN A 559 0.06 -4.68 42.62
C ASN A 559 1.25 -4.23 43.50
N GLY A 560 0.96 -3.46 44.58
CA GLY A 560 1.93 -2.79 45.42
C GLY A 560 2.14 -1.32 45.11
N THR A 561 1.85 -0.94 43.86
CA THR A 561 1.72 0.44 43.36
C THR A 561 0.44 0.52 42.53
N ARG A 562 -0.20 1.70 42.54
CA ARG A 562 -1.34 1.92 41.62
C ARG A 562 -0.84 2.02 40.20
N SER A 563 -1.17 1.01 39.38
CA SER A 563 -0.71 0.90 38.00
C SER A 563 -1.87 0.89 37.00
N GLU A 564 -1.77 1.66 35.93
CA GLU A 564 -2.76 1.73 34.86
C GLU A 564 -2.29 0.94 33.64
N SER A 565 -3.20 0.22 32.97
CA SER A 565 -2.91 -0.47 31.72
C SER A 565 -2.84 0.48 30.54
N ASN A 566 -2.43 -0.03 29.38
CA ASN A 566 -2.69 0.65 28.12
C ASN A 566 -4.20 0.76 27.86
N TRP A 567 -4.61 1.62 26.93
CA TRP A 567 -6.00 1.76 26.52
C TRP A 567 -6.50 0.52 25.76
N SER A 568 -7.79 0.27 25.83
CA SER A 568 -8.50 -0.63 24.93
C SER A 568 -8.48 -0.10 23.49
N ASN A 569 -9.01 -0.91 22.58
CA ASN A 569 -9.49 -0.45 21.28
C ASN A 569 -10.50 0.70 21.45
N ALA A 570 -10.56 1.59 20.43
CA ALA A 570 -11.53 2.68 20.37
C ALA A 570 -12.83 2.20 19.74
N MET A 571 -13.97 2.52 20.33
CA MET A 571 -15.31 2.34 19.76
C MET A 571 -16.17 3.58 20.01
N GLY A 572 -17.20 3.77 19.22
CA GLY A 572 -18.01 4.98 19.30
C GLY A 572 -19.48 4.76 19.02
N ILE A 573 -20.21 5.86 19.18
CA ILE A 573 -21.64 5.96 18.93
C ILE A 573 -22.01 7.38 18.51
N ALA A 574 -22.94 7.51 17.57
CA ALA A 574 -23.63 8.75 17.31
C ALA A 574 -25.15 8.51 17.36
N LYS A 575 -25.83 9.32 18.14
CA LYS A 575 -27.29 9.26 18.25
C LYS A 575 -27.88 10.60 17.80
N LEU A 576 -28.52 10.57 16.64
CA LEU A 576 -29.22 11.72 16.07
C LEU A 576 -30.74 11.57 16.27
N ALA A 577 -31.45 12.66 16.30
CA ALA A 577 -32.91 12.64 16.41
C ALA A 577 -33.59 11.95 15.24
N ILE A 578 -32.98 12.06 14.06
CA ILE A 578 -33.42 11.45 12.80
C ILE A 578 -32.21 10.91 12.07
N GLY A 579 -32.41 9.99 11.15
CA GLY A 579 -31.36 9.36 10.34
C GLY A 579 -31.38 7.85 10.41
N LYS A 580 -30.61 7.23 9.53
CA LYS A 580 -30.47 5.78 9.46
C LYS A 580 -29.50 5.31 10.54
N LYS A 581 -29.76 4.12 11.11
CA LYS A 581 -28.94 3.52 12.15
C LYS A 581 -28.04 2.43 11.59
N TYR A 582 -26.74 2.60 11.73
CA TYR A 582 -25.74 1.65 11.25
C TYR A 582 -25.02 0.94 12.41
N LEU A 583 -24.56 -0.27 12.15
CA LEU A 583 -23.60 -0.95 13.01
C LEU A 583 -22.22 -0.95 12.33
N ILE A 584 -21.22 -0.50 13.05
CA ILE A 584 -19.81 -0.70 12.70
C ILE A 584 -19.35 -1.96 13.43
N VAL A 585 -18.97 -2.99 12.66
CA VAL A 585 -18.47 -4.25 13.20
C VAL A 585 -16.95 -4.26 13.05
N ASP A 586 -16.27 -4.27 14.19
CA ASP A 586 -14.82 -4.52 14.23
C ASP A 586 -14.59 -6.04 14.18
N GLY A 587 -14.30 -6.54 12.98
CA GLY A 587 -13.88 -7.91 12.70
C GLY A 587 -12.38 -8.06 12.56
N PHE A 588 -11.61 -6.99 12.88
CA PHE A 588 -10.17 -6.96 12.76
C PHE A 588 -9.51 -7.43 14.06
N ASP A 589 -9.40 -8.75 14.24
CA ASP A 589 -8.91 -9.40 15.46
C ASP A 589 -7.42 -9.73 15.47
N ARG A 590 -6.76 -9.69 14.30
CA ARG A 590 -5.34 -9.99 14.15
C ARG A 590 -4.49 -9.06 15.01
N LYS A 591 -3.64 -9.63 15.87
CA LYS A 591 -2.77 -8.90 16.82
C LYS A 591 -1.29 -8.89 16.43
N ASP A 592 -0.90 -9.71 15.48
CA ASP A 592 0.43 -9.73 14.88
C ASP A 592 0.42 -8.94 13.54
N GLY A 593 1.59 -8.71 12.97
CA GLY A 593 1.73 -7.90 11.75
C GLY A 593 2.21 -6.47 12.03
N SER A 594 2.55 -5.75 10.96
CA SER A 594 3.24 -4.46 11.02
C SER A 594 2.34 -3.24 11.20
N TRP A 595 1.08 -3.38 10.94
CA TRP A 595 0.13 -2.29 10.74
C TRP A 595 -0.66 -1.94 11.99
N ARG A 596 -0.75 -2.83 12.97
CA ARG A 596 -1.67 -2.67 14.12
C ARG A 596 -0.92 -2.53 15.44
N GLY A 597 -1.08 -1.39 16.09
CA GLY A 597 -0.77 -1.21 17.50
C GLY A 597 -1.85 -1.78 18.41
N ALA A 598 -1.56 -1.91 19.69
CA ALA A 598 -2.56 -2.24 20.68
C ALA A 598 -3.69 -1.20 20.65
N GLY A 599 -4.93 -1.65 20.46
CA GLY A 599 -6.11 -0.81 20.56
C GLY A 599 -6.57 -0.05 19.31
N ILE A 600 -5.93 -0.21 18.16
CA ILE A 600 -6.39 0.42 16.91
C ILE A 600 -7.46 -0.44 16.25
N THR A 601 -8.65 0.13 15.99
CA THR A 601 -9.79 -0.54 15.37
C THR A 601 -10.40 0.21 14.20
N PHE A 602 -10.08 1.48 14.04
CA PHE A 602 -10.64 2.38 13.02
C PHE A 602 -12.17 2.62 13.12
N ALA A 603 -12.85 2.05 14.11
CA ALA A 603 -14.30 2.25 14.29
C ALA A 603 -14.67 3.72 14.51
N ASP A 604 -13.78 4.51 15.08
CA ASP A 604 -13.90 5.95 15.22
C ASP A 604 -13.90 6.66 13.87
N ARG A 605 -13.04 6.28 12.95
CA ARG A 605 -12.96 6.86 11.62
C ARG A 605 -14.19 6.55 10.75
N TYR A 606 -14.63 5.27 10.76
CA TYR A 606 -15.88 4.90 10.10
C TYR A 606 -17.09 5.62 10.71
N GLY A 607 -17.10 5.75 12.04
CA GLY A 607 -18.15 6.45 12.77
C GLY A 607 -18.24 7.93 12.43
N ALA A 608 -17.10 8.61 12.32
CA ALA A 608 -17.03 10.02 11.88
C ALA A 608 -17.63 10.20 10.47
N ALA A 609 -17.23 9.37 9.52
CA ALA A 609 -17.71 9.41 8.14
C ALA A 609 -19.23 9.13 8.03
N ILE A 610 -19.75 8.16 8.81
CA ILE A 610 -21.20 7.88 8.88
C ILE A 610 -21.95 9.06 9.47
N ALA A 611 -21.41 9.71 10.50
CA ALA A 611 -22.01 10.89 11.11
C ALA A 611 -22.02 12.09 10.16
N HIS A 612 -20.94 12.30 9.40
CA HIS A 612 -20.87 13.31 8.32
C HIS A 612 -21.94 13.07 7.24
N ALA A 613 -22.31 11.80 7.01
CA ALA A 613 -23.43 11.44 6.14
C ALA A 613 -24.81 11.58 6.84
N SER A 614 -24.91 12.33 7.96
CA SER A 614 -26.14 12.60 8.73
C SER A 614 -26.84 11.33 9.19
N SER A 615 -26.09 10.33 9.61
CA SER A 615 -26.57 9.01 10.03
C SER A 615 -26.10 8.66 11.44
N GLN A 616 -26.84 7.78 12.11
CA GLN A 616 -26.51 7.27 13.44
C GLN A 616 -25.67 6.03 13.31
N PHE A 617 -24.81 5.77 14.30
CA PHE A 617 -24.06 4.51 14.35
C PHE A 617 -23.87 4.03 15.78
N GLU A 618 -23.71 2.75 15.91
CA GLU A 618 -23.21 2.01 17.07
C GLU A 618 -21.99 1.18 16.63
N SER A 619 -21.18 0.73 17.55
CA SER A 619 -20.01 -0.08 17.23
C SER A 619 -19.87 -1.29 18.15
N ALA A 620 -19.44 -2.42 17.59
CA ALA A 620 -19.22 -3.65 18.33
C ALA A 620 -18.15 -4.52 17.68
N LYS A 621 -17.56 -5.41 18.49
CA LYS A 621 -16.77 -6.53 17.98
C LYS A 621 -17.68 -7.59 17.34
N ASN A 622 -17.17 -8.26 16.32
CA ASN A 622 -17.81 -9.42 15.67
C ASN A 622 -18.27 -10.46 16.67
N SER A 623 -17.54 -10.66 17.79
CA SER A 623 -17.87 -11.61 18.85
C SER A 623 -19.24 -11.33 19.51
N GLN A 624 -19.72 -10.07 19.50
CA GLN A 624 -21.03 -9.72 20.06
C GLN A 624 -22.19 -10.16 19.17
N LEU A 625 -21.94 -10.34 17.91
CA LEU A 625 -22.88 -10.90 16.93
C LEU A 625 -22.86 -12.43 16.98
N ILE A 626 -21.66 -13.01 17.03
CA ILE A 626 -21.47 -14.47 17.07
C ILE A 626 -22.13 -15.09 18.32
N ASN A 627 -22.04 -14.41 19.46
CA ASN A 627 -22.64 -14.89 20.72
C ASN A 627 -24.11 -14.48 20.89
N GLY A 628 -24.72 -13.80 19.91
CA GLY A 628 -26.15 -13.39 19.94
C GLY A 628 -26.45 -12.21 20.86
N SER A 629 -25.45 -11.48 21.38
CA SER A 629 -25.67 -10.27 22.18
C SER A 629 -26.22 -9.11 21.37
N LEU A 630 -25.93 -9.08 20.06
CA LEU A 630 -26.46 -8.13 19.08
C LEU A 630 -27.01 -8.86 17.87
N ASP A 631 -27.99 -8.23 17.20
CA ASP A 631 -28.60 -8.75 15.98
C ASP A 631 -28.43 -7.73 14.82
N LEU A 632 -27.86 -8.16 13.71
CA LEU A 632 -27.66 -7.35 12.51
C LEU A 632 -28.96 -6.78 11.95
N ALA A 633 -30.08 -7.54 12.08
CA ALA A 633 -31.40 -7.11 11.60
C ALA A 633 -31.94 -5.86 12.30
N SER A 634 -31.37 -5.48 13.45
CA SER A 634 -31.73 -4.26 14.18
C SER A 634 -31.17 -2.97 13.57
N TYR A 635 -30.41 -3.07 12.50
CA TYR A 635 -29.71 -1.94 11.86
C TYR A 635 -30.14 -1.77 10.40
N ASP A 636 -30.22 -0.51 9.97
CA ASP A 636 -30.51 -0.15 8.58
C ASP A 636 -29.40 -0.55 7.60
N GLY A 637 -28.18 -0.69 8.10
CA GLY A 637 -27.02 -1.16 7.34
C GLY A 637 -25.81 -1.46 8.25
N VAL A 638 -24.85 -2.17 7.72
CA VAL A 638 -23.69 -2.68 8.45
C VAL A 638 -22.40 -2.33 7.71
N PHE A 639 -21.44 -1.80 8.45
CA PHE A 639 -20.06 -1.58 8.01
C PHE A 639 -19.15 -2.57 8.72
N TRP A 640 -18.61 -3.54 7.98
CA TRP A 640 -17.77 -4.61 8.53
C TRP A 640 -16.32 -4.36 8.17
N ILE A 641 -15.50 -4.09 9.19
CA ILE A 641 -14.08 -3.78 9.06
C ILE A 641 -13.30 -5.07 9.29
N LEU A 642 -12.61 -5.55 8.26
CA LEU A 642 -11.70 -6.70 8.36
C LEU A 642 -10.23 -6.26 8.44
N GLY A 643 -9.91 -5.06 7.97
CA GLY A 643 -8.53 -4.58 7.95
C GLY A 643 -7.61 -5.53 7.20
N ASP A 644 -6.43 -5.77 7.76
CA ASP A 644 -5.47 -6.79 7.31
C ASP A 644 -5.61 -8.07 8.15
N GLN A 645 -6.84 -8.60 8.25
CA GLN A 645 -7.13 -9.82 9.03
C GLN A 645 -6.38 -11.03 8.49
N SER A 646 -6.35 -11.19 7.19
CA SER A 646 -5.60 -12.16 6.41
C SER A 646 -5.84 -13.64 6.76
N SER A 647 -5.27 -14.52 5.97
CA SER A 647 -5.35 -15.97 6.19
C SER A 647 -4.67 -16.46 7.48
N ALA A 648 -3.81 -15.63 8.09
CA ALA A 648 -3.11 -15.99 9.33
C ALA A 648 -4.06 -16.27 10.50
N THR A 649 -5.23 -15.60 10.55
CA THR A 649 -6.27 -15.76 11.57
C THR A 649 -7.63 -16.10 10.97
N GLY A 650 -7.73 -16.14 9.63
CA GLY A 650 -8.97 -16.26 8.86
C GLY A 650 -9.73 -14.93 8.79
N THR A 651 -10.23 -14.57 7.61
CA THR A 651 -10.91 -13.29 7.39
C THR A 651 -12.34 -13.29 7.92
N LEU A 652 -13.12 -14.32 7.58
CA LEU A 652 -14.49 -14.53 8.03
C LEU A 652 -14.72 -15.99 8.42
N SER A 653 -14.91 -16.22 9.70
CA SER A 653 -15.24 -17.56 10.21
C SER A 653 -16.60 -18.06 9.68
N SER A 654 -16.83 -19.37 9.73
CA SER A 654 -18.11 -19.97 9.32
C SER A 654 -19.32 -19.41 10.08
N ALA A 655 -19.12 -18.97 11.35
CA ALA A 655 -20.16 -18.32 12.13
C ALA A 655 -20.52 -16.95 11.57
N GLU A 656 -19.52 -16.14 11.23
CA GLU A 656 -19.71 -14.82 10.61
C GLU A 656 -20.32 -14.93 9.21
N GLN A 657 -19.88 -15.89 8.41
CA GLN A 657 -20.49 -16.17 7.11
C GLN A 657 -21.97 -16.53 7.25
N THR A 658 -22.33 -17.33 8.26
CA THR A 658 -23.74 -17.69 8.54
C THR A 658 -24.58 -16.47 8.91
N LEU A 659 -24.06 -15.59 9.76
CA LEU A 659 -24.71 -14.33 10.12
C LEU A 659 -24.91 -13.41 8.91
N LEU A 660 -23.87 -13.23 8.10
CA LEU A 660 -23.92 -12.40 6.91
C LEU A 660 -24.85 -12.96 5.82
N LYS A 661 -24.90 -14.29 5.63
CA LYS A 661 -25.88 -14.95 4.76
C LYS A 661 -27.30 -14.61 5.19
N SER A 662 -27.64 -14.85 6.45
CA SER A 662 -28.96 -14.57 6.98
C SER A 662 -29.35 -13.10 6.87
N TYR A 663 -28.40 -12.20 7.17
CA TYR A 663 -28.61 -10.76 7.09
C TYR A 663 -28.88 -10.29 5.67
N LEU A 664 -28.08 -10.73 4.69
CA LEU A 664 -28.24 -10.35 3.28
C LEU A 664 -29.50 -10.95 2.66
N GLU A 665 -29.85 -12.19 3.02
CA GLU A 665 -31.11 -12.83 2.61
C GLU A 665 -32.33 -12.12 3.22
N GLY A 666 -32.19 -11.50 4.40
CA GLY A 666 -33.20 -10.64 5.01
C GLY A 666 -33.36 -9.26 4.36
N GLY A 667 -32.62 -8.96 3.27
CA GLY A 667 -32.62 -7.65 2.62
C GLY A 667 -31.62 -6.67 3.27
N GLY A 668 -30.62 -7.20 3.95
CA GLY A 668 -29.55 -6.44 4.60
C GLY A 668 -28.73 -5.60 3.64
N ARG A 669 -28.07 -4.58 4.18
CA ARG A 669 -27.18 -3.65 3.46
C ARG A 669 -25.81 -3.71 4.10
N LEU A 670 -24.85 -4.26 3.34
CA LEU A 670 -23.51 -4.54 3.85
C LEU A 670 -22.45 -3.75 3.07
N PHE A 671 -21.63 -3.04 3.82
CA PHE A 671 -20.31 -2.58 3.37
C PHE A 671 -19.26 -3.46 4.06
N ILE A 672 -18.35 -4.05 3.33
CA ILE A 672 -17.26 -4.87 3.85
C ILE A 672 -15.94 -4.49 3.18
N SER A 673 -14.88 -4.36 3.95
CA SER A 673 -13.58 -3.87 3.50
C SER A 673 -12.48 -4.64 4.23
N GLY A 674 -11.53 -5.19 3.47
CA GLY A 674 -10.40 -5.92 4.04
C GLY A 674 -9.45 -6.48 3.00
N SER A 675 -8.23 -6.74 3.42
CA SER A 675 -7.18 -7.39 2.64
C SER A 675 -7.35 -8.90 2.66
N GLU A 676 -6.84 -9.58 1.63
CA GLU A 676 -6.74 -11.05 1.51
C GLU A 676 -8.06 -11.84 1.71
N VAL A 677 -9.22 -11.19 1.61
CA VAL A 677 -10.52 -11.87 1.78
C VAL A 677 -10.75 -12.90 0.68
N GLY A 678 -10.36 -12.56 -0.55
CA GLY A 678 -10.44 -13.48 -1.68
C GLY A 678 -9.38 -14.56 -1.63
N TRP A 679 -8.17 -14.23 -1.21
CA TRP A 679 -7.12 -15.22 -0.98
C TRP A 679 -7.52 -16.25 0.07
N ASP A 680 -7.99 -15.81 1.23
CA ASP A 680 -8.40 -16.67 2.34
C ASP A 680 -9.62 -17.53 1.96
N LEU A 681 -10.74 -16.90 1.59
CA LEU A 681 -12.01 -17.63 1.39
C LEU A 681 -12.09 -18.38 0.06
N TYR A 682 -11.49 -17.84 -1.01
CA TYR A 682 -11.60 -18.47 -2.33
C TYR A 682 -10.36 -19.28 -2.68
N ASN A 683 -9.16 -18.77 -2.53
CA ASN A 683 -7.97 -19.49 -2.93
C ASN A 683 -7.61 -20.62 -1.95
N GLN A 684 -7.59 -20.34 -0.65
CA GLN A 684 -7.26 -21.30 0.41
C GLN A 684 -8.49 -21.99 1.02
N GLY A 685 -9.66 -21.35 0.93
CA GLY A 685 -10.88 -21.76 1.61
C GLY A 685 -11.49 -23.08 1.14
N SER A 686 -12.38 -23.61 1.96
CA SER A 686 -13.20 -24.78 1.69
C SER A 686 -14.21 -24.54 0.54
N ALA A 687 -14.95 -25.56 0.15
CA ALA A 687 -16.02 -25.42 -0.83
C ALA A 687 -17.15 -24.47 -0.35
N ASP A 688 -17.42 -24.45 0.96
CA ASP A 688 -18.43 -23.57 1.57
C ASP A 688 -17.95 -22.12 1.60
N ASP A 689 -16.65 -21.87 1.89
CA ASP A 689 -16.04 -20.55 1.85
C ASP A 689 -16.06 -19.99 0.42
N LYS A 690 -15.69 -20.79 -0.58
CA LYS A 690 -15.76 -20.43 -2.00
C LYS A 690 -17.18 -20.10 -2.44
N SER A 691 -18.14 -20.90 -1.99
CA SER A 691 -19.56 -20.68 -2.25
C SER A 691 -20.04 -19.37 -1.62
N PHE A 692 -19.66 -19.08 -0.38
CA PHE A 692 -19.97 -17.83 0.28
C PHE A 692 -19.36 -16.63 -0.46
N TYR A 693 -18.08 -16.71 -0.78
CA TYR A 693 -17.38 -15.65 -1.49
C TYR A 693 -18.05 -15.30 -2.83
N ASN A 694 -18.35 -16.31 -3.65
CA ASN A 694 -18.97 -16.09 -4.95
C ASN A 694 -20.45 -15.67 -4.85
N SER A 695 -21.23 -16.29 -3.94
CA SER A 695 -22.68 -16.12 -3.92
C SER A 695 -23.14 -14.94 -3.06
N TYR A 696 -22.38 -14.57 -2.02
CA TYR A 696 -22.76 -13.51 -1.08
C TYR A 696 -21.85 -12.30 -1.14
N LEU A 697 -20.51 -12.45 -1.28
CA LEU A 697 -19.66 -11.30 -1.60
C LEU A 697 -19.68 -10.93 -3.09
N LYS A 698 -20.31 -11.76 -3.94
CA LYS A 698 -20.57 -11.48 -5.37
C LYS A 698 -19.30 -11.13 -6.15
N ALA A 699 -18.18 -11.70 -5.75
CA ALA A 699 -16.87 -11.47 -6.35
C ALA A 699 -16.22 -12.77 -6.81
N SER A 700 -15.39 -12.70 -7.84
CA SER A 700 -14.43 -13.74 -8.19
C SER A 700 -13.03 -13.28 -7.78
N PHE A 701 -12.28 -14.16 -7.15
CA PHE A 701 -10.86 -13.92 -6.87
C PHE A 701 -10.04 -14.14 -8.14
N ILE A 702 -9.13 -13.20 -8.45
CA ILE A 702 -8.29 -13.25 -9.65
C ILE A 702 -6.82 -13.40 -9.25
N ALA A 703 -6.32 -12.55 -8.34
CA ALA A 703 -4.95 -12.58 -7.88
C ALA A 703 -4.83 -12.00 -6.47
N ASP A 704 -3.85 -12.49 -5.72
CA ASP A 704 -3.53 -12.12 -4.36
C ASP A 704 -2.95 -10.70 -4.21
N ASN A 705 -2.28 -10.19 -5.21
CA ASN A 705 -1.73 -8.84 -5.20
C ASN A 705 -2.06 -8.10 -6.50
N ALA A 706 -2.84 -7.04 -6.37
CA ALA A 706 -3.18 -6.18 -7.50
C ALA A 706 -1.96 -5.38 -8.02
N GLY A 707 -0.91 -5.20 -7.22
CA GLY A 707 0.32 -4.52 -7.61
C GLY A 707 0.14 -3.02 -7.86
N ALA A 708 -0.86 -2.38 -7.25
CA ALA A 708 -1.11 -0.95 -7.36
C ALA A 708 -1.78 -0.41 -6.10
N SER A 709 -1.41 0.80 -5.72
CA SER A 709 -1.90 1.49 -4.53
C SER A 709 -2.87 2.66 -4.83
N LEU A 710 -3.02 3.06 -6.09
CA LEU A 710 -4.00 4.09 -6.48
C LEU A 710 -5.30 3.41 -6.91
N VAL A 711 -6.42 3.92 -6.40
CA VAL A 711 -7.76 3.40 -6.64
C VAL A 711 -8.63 4.48 -7.25
N ALA A 712 -9.37 4.15 -8.30
CA ALA A 712 -10.29 5.04 -8.98
C ALA A 712 -11.68 4.42 -9.13
N ALA A 713 -12.70 5.23 -9.00
CA ALA A 713 -14.08 4.80 -9.17
C ALA A 713 -14.45 4.58 -10.64
N VAL A 714 -15.31 3.60 -10.86
CA VAL A 714 -15.92 3.34 -12.17
C VAL A 714 -17.10 4.29 -12.38
N ALA A 715 -17.12 4.97 -13.51
CA ALA A 715 -18.21 5.91 -13.84
C ALA A 715 -19.57 5.19 -13.87
N GLY A 716 -20.61 5.86 -13.38
CA GLY A 716 -21.97 5.30 -13.34
C GLY A 716 -22.24 4.33 -12.18
N THR A 717 -21.29 4.08 -11.32
CA THR A 717 -21.46 3.28 -10.10
C THR A 717 -21.78 4.14 -8.88
N ALA A 718 -22.11 3.51 -7.76
CA ALA A 718 -22.40 4.21 -6.51
C ALA A 718 -21.23 5.06 -6.00
N LEU A 719 -20.00 4.57 -6.20
CA LEU A 719 -18.77 5.22 -5.74
C LEU A 719 -18.17 6.18 -6.77
N ALA A 720 -18.90 6.52 -7.85
CA ALA A 720 -18.41 7.39 -8.91
C ALA A 720 -17.85 8.71 -8.36
N GLY A 721 -16.65 9.08 -8.80
CA GLY A 721 -15.91 10.25 -8.36
C GLY A 721 -14.95 10.05 -7.20
N CYS A 722 -14.96 8.89 -6.54
CA CYS A 722 -13.99 8.56 -5.50
C CYS A 722 -12.65 8.14 -6.11
N ASN A 723 -11.56 8.85 -5.76
CA ASN A 723 -10.20 8.53 -6.18
C ASN A 723 -9.26 8.76 -5.00
N PHE A 724 -8.44 7.77 -4.67
CA PHE A 724 -7.56 7.84 -3.52
C PHE A 724 -6.41 6.82 -3.60
N ALA A 725 -5.40 7.01 -2.74
CA ALA A 725 -4.34 6.03 -2.52
C ALA A 725 -4.64 5.17 -1.29
N ILE A 726 -4.17 3.92 -1.29
CA ILE A 726 -4.18 2.98 -0.17
C ILE A 726 -2.76 2.70 0.32
N GLY A 727 -2.61 2.06 1.48
CA GLY A 727 -1.30 1.73 2.05
C GLY A 727 -0.57 2.89 2.72
N GLN A 728 -1.26 3.98 3.05
CA GLN A 728 -0.68 5.20 3.60
C GLN A 728 -0.67 5.23 5.14
N THR A 729 -1.75 4.80 5.80
CA THR A 729 -1.81 4.76 7.28
C THR A 729 -1.05 3.58 7.84
N TYR A 730 -1.07 2.48 7.15
CA TYR A 730 -0.21 1.32 7.32
C TYR A 730 0.01 0.64 5.95
N VAL A 731 1.05 -0.19 5.85
CA VAL A 731 1.40 -0.83 4.58
C VAL A 731 0.35 -1.87 4.22
N GLU A 732 -0.15 -1.80 3.00
CA GLU A 732 -1.03 -2.79 2.39
C GLU A 732 -0.22 -3.55 1.33
N ASP A 733 0.23 -4.76 1.69
CA ASP A 733 1.15 -5.54 0.87
C ASP A 733 0.44 -6.40 -0.19
N TYR A 734 -0.81 -6.84 0.09
CA TYR A 734 -1.53 -7.84 -0.70
C TYR A 734 -3.00 -7.46 -0.95
N PRO A 735 -3.29 -6.30 -1.57
CA PRO A 735 -4.65 -5.98 -1.96
C PRO A 735 -5.12 -6.93 -3.07
N ASP A 736 -6.23 -7.65 -2.87
CA ASP A 736 -6.74 -8.63 -3.83
C ASP A 736 -7.17 -7.99 -5.16
N GLU A 737 -6.90 -8.67 -6.29
CA GLU A 737 -7.58 -8.40 -7.56
C GLU A 737 -8.85 -9.21 -7.65
N ILE A 738 -9.98 -8.55 -7.88
CA ILE A 738 -11.29 -9.18 -7.94
C ILE A 738 -12.05 -8.88 -9.22
N GLY A 739 -12.92 -9.81 -9.61
CA GLY A 739 -13.87 -9.64 -10.70
C GLY A 739 -15.31 -9.60 -10.19
N ALA A 740 -16.19 -8.96 -10.93
CA ALA A 740 -17.62 -8.94 -10.66
C ALA A 740 -18.30 -10.19 -11.22
N ILE A 741 -19.15 -10.84 -10.42
CA ILE A 741 -19.93 -12.02 -10.80
C ILE A 741 -21.34 -11.98 -10.20
N GLY A 742 -22.25 -12.81 -10.71
CA GLY A 742 -23.59 -12.97 -10.13
C GLY A 742 -24.42 -11.70 -10.14
N GLY A 743 -24.22 -10.82 -11.14
CA GLY A 743 -24.96 -9.57 -11.31
C GLY A 743 -24.35 -8.37 -10.58
N SER A 744 -23.21 -8.54 -9.89
CA SER A 744 -22.46 -7.41 -9.34
C SER A 744 -21.73 -6.63 -10.44
N VAL A 745 -21.30 -5.40 -10.11
CA VAL A 745 -20.52 -4.56 -11.02
C VAL A 745 -19.29 -4.05 -10.29
N LEU A 746 -18.16 -3.92 -11.02
CA LEU A 746 -16.99 -3.25 -10.49
C LEU A 746 -17.32 -1.78 -10.23
N CYS A 747 -17.17 -1.33 -8.99
CA CYS A 747 -17.35 0.07 -8.59
C CYS A 747 -16.03 0.80 -8.37
N LEU A 748 -14.96 0.07 -8.08
CA LEU A 748 -13.60 0.59 -7.96
C LEU A 748 -12.62 -0.27 -8.78
N LYS A 749 -11.60 0.39 -9.31
CA LYS A 749 -10.46 -0.23 -9.98
C LYS A 749 -9.15 0.35 -9.48
N TYR A 750 -8.13 -0.48 -9.43
CA TYR A 750 -6.76 -0.01 -9.28
C TYR A 750 -6.29 0.74 -10.54
N SER A 751 -5.27 1.57 -10.41
CA SER A 751 -4.73 2.38 -11.52
C SER A 751 -4.26 1.56 -12.74
N ASN A 752 -3.92 0.29 -12.54
CA ASN A 752 -3.59 -0.66 -13.59
C ASN A 752 -4.81 -1.33 -14.26
N GLY A 753 -6.03 -0.88 -13.95
CA GLY A 753 -7.28 -1.36 -14.53
C GLY A 753 -7.88 -2.60 -13.86
N ARG A 754 -7.19 -3.21 -12.88
CA ARG A 754 -7.64 -4.38 -12.13
C ARG A 754 -8.80 -4.04 -11.19
N GLY A 755 -9.67 -5.02 -10.90
CA GLY A 755 -10.82 -4.79 -10.02
C GLY A 755 -10.41 -4.68 -8.56
N ALA A 756 -10.88 -3.62 -7.89
CA ALA A 756 -10.57 -3.27 -6.51
C ALA A 756 -11.80 -3.31 -5.59
N GLY A 757 -12.99 -3.19 -6.15
CA GLY A 757 -14.23 -3.24 -5.38
C GLY A 757 -15.44 -3.47 -6.27
N ILE A 758 -16.46 -4.08 -5.69
CA ILE A 758 -17.73 -4.35 -6.35
C ILE A 758 -18.91 -3.74 -5.58
N GLN A 759 -19.97 -3.49 -6.29
CA GLN A 759 -21.29 -3.23 -5.72
C GLN A 759 -22.32 -4.20 -6.28
N TYR A 760 -23.33 -4.50 -5.48
CA TYR A 760 -24.45 -5.36 -5.87
C TYR A 760 -25.74 -4.87 -5.22
N GLU A 761 -26.83 -4.91 -5.98
CA GLU A 761 -28.19 -4.73 -5.52
C GLU A 761 -29.06 -5.82 -6.12
N GLY A 762 -29.76 -6.56 -5.30
CA GLY A 762 -30.58 -7.68 -5.74
C GLY A 762 -30.71 -8.77 -4.69
N LYS A 763 -31.14 -9.93 -5.13
CA LYS A 763 -31.46 -11.07 -4.25
C LYS A 763 -30.20 -11.85 -3.87
N PHE A 764 -30.13 -12.25 -2.61
CA PHE A 764 -29.08 -13.13 -2.11
C PHE A 764 -29.69 -14.51 -1.77
N GLY A 765 -28.97 -15.58 -2.10
CA GLY A 765 -29.41 -16.94 -1.84
C GLY A 765 -30.81 -17.22 -2.41
N SER A 766 -31.71 -17.69 -1.57
CA SER A 766 -33.11 -17.95 -1.89
C SER A 766 -34.08 -16.81 -1.59
N SER A 767 -33.57 -15.65 -1.21
CA SER A 767 -34.37 -14.50 -0.80
C SER A 767 -35.30 -13.99 -1.90
N VAL A 768 -36.44 -13.47 -1.49
CA VAL A 768 -37.37 -12.70 -2.34
C VAL A 768 -37.17 -11.18 -2.17
N ILE A 769 -36.37 -10.78 -1.18
CA ILE A 769 -36.11 -9.38 -0.80
C ILE A 769 -34.73 -8.99 -1.37
N ASP A 770 -34.64 -7.80 -1.94
CA ASP A 770 -33.38 -7.29 -2.43
C ASP A 770 -32.52 -6.73 -1.29
N GLY A 771 -31.29 -7.20 -1.19
CA GLY A 771 -30.26 -6.66 -0.33
C GLY A 771 -29.25 -5.84 -1.13
N LYS A 772 -28.31 -5.20 -0.44
CA LYS A 772 -27.24 -4.40 -1.06
C LYS A 772 -25.88 -4.71 -0.48
N LEU A 773 -24.88 -4.69 -1.34
CA LEU A 773 -23.50 -4.96 -0.99
C LEU A 773 -22.56 -3.94 -1.64
N VAL A 774 -21.60 -3.48 -0.86
CA VAL A 774 -20.36 -2.87 -1.34
C VAL A 774 -19.22 -3.68 -0.71
N TYR A 775 -18.39 -4.31 -1.53
CA TYR A 775 -17.22 -5.04 -1.08
C TYR A 775 -15.96 -4.44 -1.67
N LEU A 776 -15.00 -4.07 -0.82
CA LEU A 776 -13.69 -3.56 -1.18
C LEU A 776 -12.65 -4.63 -0.86
N ALA A 777 -11.82 -4.97 -1.85
CA ALA A 777 -10.80 -6.00 -1.77
C ALA A 777 -9.47 -5.48 -1.17
N PHE A 778 -9.57 -4.45 -0.36
CA PHE A 778 -8.49 -3.81 0.39
C PHE A 778 -9.10 -3.11 1.62
N PRO A 779 -8.30 -2.83 2.67
CA PRO A 779 -8.76 -2.06 3.83
C PRO A 779 -8.91 -0.58 3.48
N LEU A 780 -10.12 -0.03 3.56
CA LEU A 780 -10.38 1.38 3.23
C LEU A 780 -9.62 2.34 4.16
N GLU A 781 -9.44 1.97 5.42
CA GLU A 781 -8.73 2.77 6.41
C GLU A 781 -7.25 2.98 6.11
N THR A 782 -6.70 2.27 5.13
CA THR A 782 -5.31 2.47 4.67
C THR A 782 -5.10 3.77 3.89
N THR A 783 -6.16 4.43 3.40
CA THR A 783 -6.02 5.79 2.85
C THR A 783 -5.80 6.82 3.96
N ALA A 784 -4.87 7.76 3.79
CA ALA A 784 -4.70 8.89 4.71
C ALA A 784 -5.71 10.02 4.44
N ASN A 785 -6.31 10.06 3.28
CA ASN A 785 -7.21 11.13 2.83
C ASN A 785 -8.61 10.97 3.46
N ASP A 786 -8.90 11.73 4.52
CA ASP A 786 -10.19 11.69 5.21
C ASP A 786 -11.34 12.16 4.32
N SER A 787 -11.12 13.13 3.43
CA SER A 787 -12.16 13.58 2.50
C SER A 787 -12.56 12.46 1.51
N ALA A 788 -11.60 11.73 0.98
CA ALA A 788 -11.85 10.58 0.11
C ALA A 788 -12.52 9.43 0.88
N PHE A 789 -12.08 9.19 2.12
CA PHE A 789 -12.70 8.21 3.02
C PHE A 789 -14.18 8.54 3.25
N ASP A 790 -14.47 9.79 3.64
CA ASP A 790 -15.84 10.29 3.84
C ASP A 790 -16.68 10.19 2.56
N GLN A 791 -16.09 10.47 1.38
CA GLN A 791 -16.77 10.31 0.11
C GLN A 791 -17.19 8.87 -0.17
N VAL A 792 -16.30 7.89 0.09
CA VAL A 792 -16.61 6.46 -0.10
C VAL A 792 -17.72 6.02 0.85
N ILE A 793 -17.61 6.33 2.14
CA ILE A 793 -18.63 5.97 3.14
C ILE A 793 -19.97 6.67 2.86
N GLY A 794 -19.93 7.98 2.57
CA GLY A 794 -21.12 8.74 2.20
C GLY A 794 -21.81 8.23 0.93
N ALA A 795 -21.02 7.79 -0.06
CA ALA A 795 -21.54 7.17 -1.28
C ALA A 795 -22.18 5.80 -0.99
N ALA A 796 -21.56 4.98 -0.14
CA ALA A 796 -22.14 3.70 0.31
C ALA A 796 -23.46 3.91 1.07
N VAL A 797 -23.51 4.88 2.00
CA VAL A 797 -24.73 5.27 2.72
C VAL A 797 -25.84 5.67 1.75
N LYS A 798 -25.51 6.50 0.74
CA LYS A 798 -26.49 6.87 -0.29
C LYS A 798 -26.93 5.67 -1.11
N PHE A 799 -26.03 4.82 -1.52
CA PHE A 799 -26.34 3.61 -2.28
C PHE A 799 -27.29 2.70 -1.52
N PHE A 800 -27.11 2.51 -0.23
CA PHE A 800 -27.97 1.66 0.60
C PHE A 800 -29.44 2.06 0.57
N PHE A 801 -29.76 3.33 0.38
CA PHE A 801 -31.13 3.85 0.37
C PHE A 801 -31.54 4.52 -0.94
N SER A 802 -30.68 4.52 -1.95
CA SER A 802 -31.13 4.84 -3.31
C SER A 802 -32.12 3.76 -3.76
N GLY A 803 -33.19 4.14 -4.45
CA GLY A 803 -34.04 3.18 -5.16
C GLY A 803 -33.21 2.35 -6.16
N PRO A 804 -33.74 1.26 -6.69
CA PRO A 804 -32.98 0.34 -7.52
C PRO A 804 -32.27 1.10 -8.66
N THR A 805 -30.95 1.17 -8.60
CA THR A 805 -30.11 1.52 -9.72
C THR A 805 -30.07 0.26 -10.60
N ASN A 806 -31.13 0.06 -11.38
CA ASN A 806 -31.15 -1.01 -12.37
C ASN A 806 -30.09 -0.70 -13.43
N VAL A 807 -28.86 -1.16 -13.21
CA VAL A 807 -27.99 -1.58 -14.28
C VAL A 807 -28.09 -3.10 -14.34
N HIS A 808 -29.26 -3.58 -14.75
CA HIS A 808 -29.34 -4.92 -15.25
C HIS A 808 -28.62 -4.96 -16.60
N THR A 809 -27.43 -5.52 -16.64
CA THR A 809 -26.93 -6.25 -17.81
C THR A 809 -27.63 -7.61 -17.85
N GLY A 810 -28.94 -7.60 -17.80
CA GLY A 810 -29.77 -8.75 -18.16
C GLY A 810 -29.99 -8.66 -19.67
N GLU A 811 -29.53 -9.63 -20.37
CA GLU A 811 -29.73 -9.84 -21.79
C GLU A 811 -31.21 -9.86 -22.16
N THR A 812 -31.79 -8.68 -22.33
CA THR A 812 -32.86 -8.39 -23.29
C THR A 812 -32.65 -6.94 -23.70
N THR A 813 -31.87 -6.79 -24.76
CA THR A 813 -31.74 -5.48 -25.43
C THR A 813 -33.12 -5.00 -25.81
N PRO A 814 -33.49 -3.74 -25.43
CA PRO A 814 -34.81 -3.21 -25.76
C PRO A 814 -34.98 -3.11 -27.27
N SER A 815 -36.11 -3.50 -27.77
CA SER A 815 -36.41 -3.54 -29.22
C SER A 815 -36.89 -2.19 -29.80
N THR A 816 -37.12 -1.15 -28.91
CA THR A 816 -37.65 0.15 -29.35
C THR A 816 -37.07 1.29 -28.51
N PHE A 817 -36.93 2.47 -29.14
CA PHE A 817 -36.63 3.71 -28.40
C PHE A 817 -37.74 4.02 -27.40
N ALA A 818 -37.37 4.54 -26.23
CA ALA A 818 -38.34 5.03 -25.25
C ALA A 818 -37.75 6.20 -24.44
N LEU A 819 -38.56 7.19 -24.15
CA LEU A 819 -38.28 8.23 -23.16
C LEU A 819 -39.26 8.06 -22.01
N GLN A 820 -38.81 7.86 -20.79
CA GLN A 820 -39.67 7.65 -19.64
C GLN A 820 -40.06 8.99 -18.96
N GLN A 821 -41.17 9.00 -18.22
CA GLN A 821 -41.54 10.12 -17.38
C GLN A 821 -40.49 10.31 -16.29
N ASN A 822 -40.06 11.57 -16.10
CA ASN A 822 -39.13 11.88 -15.02
C ASN A 822 -39.72 11.55 -13.64
N TYR A 823 -38.87 11.10 -12.71
CA TYR A 823 -39.31 10.81 -11.35
C TYR A 823 -38.27 11.36 -10.33
N PRO A 824 -38.75 12.05 -9.26
CA PRO A 824 -40.15 12.43 -9.01
C PRO A 824 -40.66 13.48 -10.01
N ASN A 825 -42.00 13.58 -10.17
CA ASN A 825 -42.68 14.64 -10.91
C ASN A 825 -44.06 14.90 -10.28
N PRO A 826 -44.33 16.02 -9.63
CA PRO A 826 -43.43 17.18 -9.46
C PRO A 826 -42.19 16.87 -8.64
N PHE A 827 -41.12 17.70 -8.80
CA PHE A 827 -39.82 17.48 -8.12
C PHE A 827 -39.28 18.76 -7.46
N ASN A 828 -38.36 18.54 -6.46
CA ASN A 828 -37.68 19.62 -5.72
C ASN A 828 -36.36 19.11 -5.10
N PRO A 829 -35.17 19.65 -5.39
CA PRO A 829 -34.88 20.36 -6.66
C PRO A 829 -34.42 19.39 -7.76
N GLU A 830 -34.37 18.07 -7.50
CA GLU A 830 -33.79 17.06 -8.37
C GLU A 830 -34.83 16.10 -8.92
N THR A 831 -34.58 15.69 -10.18
CA THR A 831 -35.36 14.65 -10.85
C THR A 831 -34.51 13.82 -11.77
N ARG A 832 -34.95 12.57 -12.01
CA ARG A 832 -34.26 11.62 -12.89
C ARG A 832 -35.09 11.42 -14.17
N ILE A 833 -34.39 11.42 -15.31
CA ILE A 833 -34.95 11.16 -16.64
C ILE A 833 -34.29 9.86 -17.15
N GLN A 834 -35.13 8.91 -17.59
CA GLN A 834 -34.65 7.62 -18.13
C GLN A 834 -35.06 7.50 -19.59
N PHE A 835 -34.19 6.88 -20.41
CA PHE A 835 -34.48 6.63 -21.82
C PHE A 835 -33.71 5.37 -22.32
N VAL A 836 -34.15 4.89 -23.49
CA VAL A 836 -33.70 3.63 -24.07
C VAL A 836 -33.20 3.85 -25.49
N ILE A 837 -32.02 3.32 -25.81
CA ILE A 837 -31.51 3.16 -27.17
C ILE A 837 -31.62 1.67 -27.54
N PRO A 838 -32.40 1.30 -28.58
CA PRO A 838 -32.66 -0.10 -28.91
C PRO A 838 -31.47 -0.79 -29.60
N ASP A 839 -31.49 -2.11 -29.56
CA ASP A 839 -30.52 -2.98 -30.23
C ASP A 839 -30.65 -2.90 -31.75
N GLY A 840 -29.58 -3.18 -32.49
CA GLY A 840 -29.55 -3.19 -33.94
C GLY A 840 -28.89 -1.98 -34.60
N ASN A 841 -28.47 -0.99 -33.81
CA ASN A 841 -27.69 0.15 -34.31
C ASN A 841 -26.27 0.12 -33.71
N SER A 842 -25.26 0.30 -34.56
CA SER A 842 -23.95 0.81 -34.06
C SER A 842 -24.21 2.17 -33.42
N ARG A 843 -23.45 2.60 -32.46
CA ARG A 843 -23.57 3.89 -31.74
C ARG A 843 -24.36 4.93 -32.50
N ILE A 844 -25.36 5.53 -31.83
CA ILE A 844 -26.27 6.52 -32.44
C ILE A 844 -26.11 7.85 -31.73
N HIS A 845 -25.96 8.95 -32.49
CA HIS A 845 -25.91 10.28 -31.92
C HIS A 845 -27.23 10.60 -31.22
N SER A 846 -27.14 10.85 -29.91
CA SER A 846 -28.26 11.04 -29.02
C SER A 846 -28.11 12.34 -28.26
N ARG A 847 -29.20 13.15 -28.23
CA ARG A 847 -29.25 14.42 -27.54
C ARG A 847 -30.47 14.48 -26.64
N LEU A 848 -30.27 14.73 -25.35
CA LEU A 848 -31.31 14.96 -24.38
C LEU A 848 -31.23 16.41 -23.87
N THR A 849 -32.26 17.21 -24.15
CA THR A 849 -32.32 18.62 -23.82
C THR A 849 -33.49 18.93 -22.89
N ILE A 850 -33.36 19.99 -22.11
CA ILE A 850 -34.45 20.59 -21.30
C ILE A 850 -34.73 21.96 -21.83
N ASN A 851 -36.01 22.25 -22.05
CA ASN A 851 -36.51 23.49 -22.60
C ASN A 851 -37.57 24.14 -21.68
N ASN A 852 -37.66 25.45 -21.68
CA ASN A 852 -38.76 26.15 -21.04
C ASN A 852 -40.03 26.09 -21.90
N LEU A 853 -41.15 26.64 -21.41
CA LEU A 853 -42.41 26.65 -22.16
C LEU A 853 -42.39 27.49 -23.46
N LEU A 854 -41.39 28.34 -23.61
CA LEU A 854 -41.17 29.11 -24.84
C LEU A 854 -40.35 28.32 -25.89
N GLY A 855 -39.94 27.07 -25.56
CA GLY A 855 -39.13 26.24 -26.43
C GLY A 855 -37.65 26.57 -26.42
N GLN A 856 -37.21 27.51 -25.58
CA GLN A 856 -35.78 27.81 -25.45
C GLN A 856 -35.08 26.69 -24.68
N GLU A 857 -33.99 26.17 -25.23
CA GLU A 857 -33.14 25.21 -24.58
C GLU A 857 -32.39 25.84 -23.39
N ILE A 858 -32.52 25.26 -22.21
CA ILE A 858 -31.90 25.75 -20.98
C ILE A 858 -30.78 24.85 -20.47
N VAL A 859 -30.84 23.55 -20.78
CA VAL A 859 -29.81 22.57 -20.40
C VAL A 859 -29.76 21.45 -21.44
N THR A 860 -28.57 21.06 -21.85
CA THR A 860 -28.30 19.80 -22.55
C THR A 860 -27.74 18.80 -21.53
N LEU A 861 -28.46 17.69 -21.31
CA LEU A 861 -28.06 16.64 -20.40
C LEU A 861 -27.20 15.55 -21.06
N VAL A 862 -27.45 15.31 -22.34
CA VAL A 862 -26.70 14.35 -23.17
C VAL A 862 -26.49 14.94 -24.54
N ASP A 863 -25.29 14.84 -25.10
CA ASP A 863 -24.97 15.17 -26.50
C ASP A 863 -23.77 14.32 -26.93
N GLY A 864 -24.03 13.20 -27.61
CA GLY A 864 -22.97 12.27 -28.02
C GLY A 864 -23.48 10.92 -28.55
N ASP A 865 -22.55 10.11 -29.04
CA ASP A 865 -22.83 8.80 -29.60
C ASP A 865 -23.01 7.74 -28.52
N LEU A 866 -24.22 7.25 -28.34
CA LEU A 866 -24.57 6.21 -27.38
C LEU A 866 -24.69 4.83 -28.02
N ALA A 867 -24.21 3.80 -27.33
CA ALA A 867 -24.45 2.40 -27.70
C ALA A 867 -25.89 1.98 -27.34
N PRO A 868 -26.44 0.88 -27.91
CA PRO A 868 -27.69 0.31 -27.42
C PRO A 868 -27.67 0.07 -25.92
N GLY A 869 -28.78 0.40 -25.23
CA GLY A 869 -28.87 0.25 -23.75
C GLY A 869 -29.90 1.18 -23.10
N ASN A 870 -30.04 1.02 -21.78
CA ASN A 870 -30.87 1.89 -20.94
C ASN A 870 -29.98 2.99 -20.34
N TYR A 871 -30.46 4.25 -20.40
CA TYR A 871 -29.75 5.41 -19.91
C TYR A 871 -30.57 6.16 -18.87
N SER A 872 -29.88 6.83 -17.94
CA SER A 872 -30.48 7.61 -16.89
C SER A 872 -29.67 8.89 -16.65
N CYS A 873 -30.36 10.05 -16.65
CA CYS A 873 -29.75 11.35 -16.37
C CYS A 873 -30.46 12.00 -15.19
N GLN A 874 -29.71 12.67 -14.33
CA GLN A 874 -30.22 13.45 -13.22
C GLN A 874 -30.16 14.94 -13.60
N TRP A 875 -31.20 15.70 -13.27
CA TRP A 875 -31.23 17.13 -13.40
C TRP A 875 -31.53 17.78 -12.06
N ASN A 876 -30.67 18.71 -11.67
CA ASN A 876 -30.88 19.58 -10.51
C ASN A 876 -31.31 20.97 -10.99
N ALA A 877 -32.54 21.36 -10.62
CA ALA A 877 -33.14 22.59 -11.03
C ALA A 877 -33.01 23.72 -10.00
N SER A 878 -32.14 23.61 -8.99
CA SER A 878 -32.03 24.60 -7.90
C SER A 878 -31.77 26.02 -8.37
N GLY A 879 -31.05 26.19 -9.50
CA GLY A 879 -30.76 27.48 -10.15
C GLY A 879 -31.87 28.02 -11.04
N PHE A 880 -33.00 27.32 -11.19
CA PHE A 880 -34.08 27.68 -12.10
C PHE A 880 -35.36 28.09 -11.37
N ALA A 881 -36.30 28.76 -12.06
CA ALA A 881 -37.57 29.13 -11.48
C ALA A 881 -38.53 27.95 -11.38
N SER A 882 -39.39 27.91 -10.34
CA SER A 882 -40.49 26.95 -10.28
C SER A 882 -41.38 27.09 -11.53
N GLY A 883 -41.77 25.95 -12.11
CA GLY A 883 -42.58 25.99 -13.34
C GLY A 883 -42.56 24.65 -14.08
N ILE A 884 -43.17 24.66 -15.26
CA ILE A 884 -43.21 23.51 -16.16
C ILE A 884 -42.02 23.60 -17.13
N TYR A 885 -41.30 22.47 -17.30
CA TYR A 885 -40.23 22.29 -18.26
C TYR A 885 -40.55 21.12 -19.20
N ILE A 886 -39.95 21.12 -20.37
CA ILE A 886 -40.11 20.07 -21.38
C ILE A 886 -38.73 19.48 -21.64
N TYR A 887 -38.58 18.18 -21.48
CA TYR A 887 -37.36 17.53 -21.90
C TYR A 887 -37.59 16.69 -23.15
N THR A 888 -36.61 16.69 -24.05
CA THR A 888 -36.71 16.09 -25.38
C THR A 888 -35.49 15.22 -25.63
N LEU A 889 -35.74 13.95 -25.95
CA LEU A 889 -34.71 13.02 -26.47
C LEU A 889 -34.80 13.01 -28.00
N ARG A 890 -33.64 13.18 -28.65
CA ARG A 890 -33.44 12.93 -30.09
C ARG A 890 -32.34 11.92 -30.26
N ALA A 891 -32.57 10.80 -30.97
CA ALA A 891 -31.59 9.77 -31.21
C ALA A 891 -31.83 9.18 -32.61
N GLY A 892 -30.95 9.53 -33.57
CA GLY A 892 -31.16 9.19 -34.98
C GLY A 892 -32.44 9.77 -35.53
N GLY A 893 -33.38 8.90 -36.01
CA GLY A 893 -34.70 9.32 -36.46
C GLY A 893 -35.78 9.45 -35.37
N PHE A 894 -35.46 9.07 -34.14
CA PHE A 894 -36.42 9.14 -33.03
C PHE A 894 -36.41 10.51 -32.35
N ALA A 895 -37.59 11.01 -31.98
CA ALA A 895 -37.74 12.19 -31.13
C ALA A 895 -38.97 12.04 -30.26
N GLU A 896 -38.80 12.19 -28.94
CA GLU A 896 -39.92 12.20 -27.98
C GLU A 896 -39.70 13.28 -26.94
N SER A 897 -40.80 13.92 -26.49
CA SER A 897 -40.79 14.98 -25.48
C SER A 897 -41.76 14.66 -24.34
N LYS A 898 -41.38 14.99 -23.12
CA LYS A 898 -42.25 14.89 -21.94
C LYS A 898 -42.21 16.17 -21.08
N ARG A 899 -43.26 16.37 -20.28
CA ARG A 899 -43.36 17.51 -19.35
C ARG A 899 -42.96 17.13 -17.95
N MET A 900 -42.33 18.05 -17.24
CA MET A 900 -42.00 17.93 -15.82
C MET A 900 -42.35 19.24 -15.08
N ALA A 901 -42.72 19.10 -13.82
CA ALA A 901 -43.07 20.24 -12.97
C ALA A 901 -42.04 20.39 -11.85
N PHE A 902 -41.32 21.51 -11.82
CA PHE A 902 -40.43 21.89 -10.76
C PHE A 902 -41.13 22.80 -9.76
N MET A 903 -41.11 22.42 -8.47
CA MET A 903 -41.69 23.18 -7.36
C MET A 903 -40.66 23.40 -6.30
N LYS A 904 -40.31 24.65 -6.00
CA LYS A 904 -39.44 25.02 -4.88
C LYS A 904 -40.19 24.89 -3.56
#